data_b98354c8861ae4f7d63ea6a629b17aa2
#
_entry.id   b98354c8861ae4f7d63ea6a629b17aa2
#
_cell.length_a   1.000
_cell.length_b   1.000
_cell.length_c   1.000
_cell.angle_alpha   90.00
_cell.angle_beta   90.00
_cell.angle_gamma   90.00
#
_symmetry.space_group_name_H-M   'P 1'
#
loop_
_entity.id
_entity.type
_entity.pdbx_description
1 polymer ?
#
loop_
_entity_poly.entity_id
_entity_poly.type
_entity_poly.pdbx_seq_one_letter_code
_entity_poly.pdbx_strand_id
1 'polypeptide(L)'
;MSSSFHISFSGRLALCGGFVCSTVWAHSTRTTDNPVHLDQVVVTASPYARDQAEIAQPTSVLAGRALTFAQSNALGELLAAEPGVSSTYFGPGASRPVIRGMSADRIRILNSGSGTSDASVISPDHAVALDPMLIERVEVVRGPATLLYGGSAVGGVVNVIDHRVHTTRPDEPLHARLETRVSSVDDGKSGGVLVEGGEGALAWHVDGYRRTANNVRIPGFAESAQLRAEEDAEAEEHGETPHEHPHGFIPNTQLSADGGAASVSFIGSAGYVGLVYSGHNTFYGVPTGAHTHAHAHDKEEESDDHAVRIDLRQRRLDVQGALTRAFGLVRETRFKVSSSRYRHAEIEDGEIGTIFRNRGYDGRVEFLHDAIGAVTGTFGWHGGRSDFEADGEEAFLPPSRTDNHAVFLLEERDFGSLHWQGGARIERQTIDLRDGSGVGRDRTTASVATGLVWTLDDAWTLGASLSHNERAANAQELFADGPHVGTGAYELGDRGLGAERSLAVDLTLRKRTGFVTAALTLFANRFNGYIYEQPTGLVAVEHEGEFEFVSPDDPEAEHGGLAVYRFAQHDARFYGAELEAVVHLLHDTRDQLDLTLGGDFVRAQNTTLATPLPRITPARVKAALTWARGPWTLGADVQRVQNQTRVAPLEQPTSGYTLAGAFAAYRWAVGRATCELYVRATNLGDEEARVHTSFLKEIAPLPGRNFVVGLQAAF
;
A
#
# COMPACT_ATOMS: atom_id res chain seq x y z
N MET A 1 -28.72 29.26 -8.28
CA MET A 1 -28.61 29.88 -6.95
C MET A 1 -27.99 28.84 -6.03
N SER A 2 -26.68 28.83 -5.91
CA SER A 2 -25.91 27.97 -5.03
C SER A 2 -25.21 28.86 -4.00
N SER A 3 -25.59 28.71 -2.74
CA SER A 3 -24.97 29.42 -1.63
C SER A 3 -23.78 28.59 -1.11
N SER A 4 -22.58 29.06 -1.40
CA SER A 4 -21.34 28.55 -0.83
C SER A 4 -21.18 29.14 0.58
N PHE A 5 -21.13 28.28 1.59
CA PHE A 5 -20.70 28.68 2.94
C PHE A 5 -19.18 28.59 3.05
N HIS A 6 -18.53 29.74 3.00
CA HIS A 6 -17.13 29.89 3.40
C HIS A 6 -17.07 30.23 4.88
N ILE A 7 -16.55 29.32 5.71
CA ILE A 7 -16.14 29.64 7.08
C ILE A 7 -14.66 29.95 7.05
N SER A 8 -14.35 31.24 7.15
CA SER A 8 -12.98 31.74 7.33
C SER A 8 -12.67 31.78 8.83
N PHE A 9 -11.72 30.92 9.27
CA PHE A 9 -11.16 30.97 10.62
C PHE A 9 -9.81 31.69 10.58
N SER A 10 -9.83 32.98 10.85
CA SER A 10 -8.64 33.79 11.18
C SER A 10 -8.56 33.94 12.69
N GLY A 11 -7.88 33.01 13.35
CA GLY A 11 -7.61 33.06 14.79
C GLY A 11 -6.11 33.15 15.06
N ARG A 12 -5.61 34.34 15.42
CA ARG A 12 -4.26 34.51 15.99
C ARG A 12 -4.23 33.89 17.38
N LEU A 13 -3.50 32.80 17.57
CA LEU A 13 -3.19 32.23 18.89
C LEU A 13 -1.99 33.02 19.48
N ALA A 14 -2.26 33.82 20.51
CA ALA A 14 -1.22 34.39 21.36
C ALA A 14 -0.87 33.39 22.45
N LEU A 15 0.37 32.88 22.44
CA LEU A 15 0.92 32.05 23.54
C LEU A 15 1.32 33.01 24.69
N CYS A 16 0.58 32.96 25.81
CA CYS A 16 1.08 33.45 27.10
C CYS A 16 1.55 32.28 27.93
N GLY A 17 2.86 32.20 28.13
CA GLY A 17 3.49 31.23 29.02
C GLY A 17 3.31 31.56 30.49
N GLY A 18 3.06 30.55 31.29
CA GLY A 18 3.12 30.58 32.74
C GLY A 18 3.40 29.16 33.26
N PHE A 19 4.68 28.79 33.37
CA PHE A 19 5.08 27.55 33.99
C PHE A 19 5.15 27.72 35.51
N VAL A 20 4.25 27.04 36.25
CA VAL A 20 4.44 26.80 37.67
C VAL A 20 4.77 25.31 37.83
N CYS A 21 6.03 25.02 38.16
CA CYS A 21 6.55 23.69 38.40
C CYS A 21 6.19 23.31 39.87
N SER A 22 5.26 22.38 40.06
CA SER A 22 5.04 21.68 41.33
C SER A 22 5.42 20.22 41.16
N THR A 23 6.51 19.84 41.84
CA THR A 23 7.00 18.47 41.91
C THR A 23 6.07 17.63 42.79
N VAL A 24 5.35 16.68 42.17
CA VAL A 24 4.62 15.62 42.88
C VAL A 24 5.38 14.30 42.65
N TRP A 25 5.85 13.73 43.74
CA TRP A 25 6.44 12.39 43.77
C TRP A 25 5.30 11.35 43.63
N ALA A 26 5.29 10.62 42.51
CA ALA A 26 4.39 9.49 42.35
C ALA A 26 5.08 8.21 42.83
N HIS A 27 4.42 7.51 43.74
CA HIS A 27 4.82 6.17 44.21
C HIS A 27 4.59 5.14 43.09
N SER A 28 5.68 4.50 42.68
CA SER A 28 5.66 3.34 41.80
C SER A 28 5.14 2.12 42.51
N THR A 29 4.03 1.56 42.12
CA THR A 29 3.61 0.20 42.45
C THR A 29 4.40 -0.79 41.60
N ARG A 30 5.13 -1.69 42.30
CA ARG A 30 5.85 -2.83 41.69
C ARG A 30 4.84 -3.75 40.99
N THR A 31 5.01 -3.94 39.71
CA THR A 31 4.45 -5.09 38.97
C THR A 31 5.51 -6.17 38.85
N THR A 32 5.13 -7.38 39.14
CA THR A 32 5.91 -8.63 39.15
C THR A 32 6.45 -8.99 37.76
N ASP A 33 7.64 -9.59 37.72
CA ASP A 33 8.31 -10.19 36.57
C ASP A 33 7.35 -11.07 35.75
N ASN A 34 6.89 -10.57 34.61
CA ASN A 34 6.37 -11.41 33.54
C ASN A 34 7.43 -11.43 32.41
N PRO A 35 7.79 -12.61 31.88
CA PRO A 35 8.63 -12.67 30.70
C PRO A 35 7.96 -11.88 29.58
N VAL A 36 8.73 -11.03 28.91
CA VAL A 36 8.25 -10.22 27.80
C VAL A 36 7.71 -11.16 26.73
N HIS A 37 6.39 -11.27 26.68
CA HIS A 37 5.70 -11.70 25.48
C HIS A 37 5.77 -10.49 24.54
N LEU A 38 6.31 -10.68 23.34
CA LEU A 38 6.02 -9.79 22.22
C LEU A 38 4.50 -9.57 22.23
N ASP A 39 4.05 -8.33 22.19
CA ASP A 39 2.62 -8.00 22.15
C ASP A 39 1.94 -8.94 21.18
N GLN A 40 0.91 -9.63 21.63
CA GLN A 40 0.20 -10.63 20.85
C GLN A 40 -0.41 -9.92 19.65
N VAL A 41 0.29 -9.94 18.51
CA VAL A 41 -0.13 -9.25 17.31
C VAL A 41 -1.21 -10.10 16.65
N VAL A 42 -2.44 -9.75 16.93
CA VAL A 42 -3.61 -10.41 16.39
C VAL A 42 -3.81 -10.00 14.94
N VAL A 43 -3.63 -10.93 14.02
CA VAL A 43 -3.86 -10.73 12.60
C VAL A 43 -5.34 -11.00 12.28
N THR A 44 -6.01 -10.00 11.71
CA THR A 44 -7.40 -10.12 11.25
C THR A 44 -7.51 -10.60 9.79
N ALA A 45 -6.38 -10.82 9.13
CA ALA A 45 -6.32 -11.46 7.81
C ALA A 45 -6.68 -12.96 7.85
N SER A 46 -6.88 -13.54 9.05
CA SER A 46 -7.49 -14.85 9.29
C SER A 46 -8.93 -14.67 9.78
N PRO A 47 -9.87 -15.59 9.50
CA PRO A 47 -11.22 -15.59 10.09
C PRO A 47 -11.22 -15.63 11.61
N TYR A 48 -10.16 -16.14 12.17
CA TYR A 48 -9.90 -16.16 13.61
C TYR A 48 -8.81 -15.14 13.94
N ALA A 49 -9.03 -14.36 15.00
CA ALA A 49 -7.99 -13.57 15.62
C ALA A 49 -6.90 -14.51 16.14
N ARG A 50 -5.77 -14.61 15.43
CA ARG A 50 -4.67 -15.52 15.74
C ARG A 50 -3.38 -14.76 15.99
N ASP A 51 -2.54 -15.31 16.85
CA ASP A 51 -1.15 -14.87 16.96
C ASP A 51 -0.45 -15.07 15.61
N GLN A 52 0.36 -14.12 15.20
CA GLN A 52 1.20 -14.21 14.00
C GLN A 52 2.01 -15.52 13.93
N ALA A 53 2.40 -16.07 15.07
CA ALA A 53 3.14 -17.33 15.17
C ALA A 53 2.30 -18.57 14.83
N GLU A 54 0.99 -18.49 14.88
CA GLU A 54 0.04 -19.57 14.59
C GLU A 54 -0.44 -19.57 13.14
N ILE A 55 0.00 -18.60 12.33
CA ILE A 55 -0.38 -18.46 10.94
C ILE A 55 0.73 -19.04 10.06
N ALA A 56 0.36 -19.93 9.12
CA ALA A 56 1.31 -20.56 8.22
C ALA A 56 1.90 -19.55 7.21
N GLN A 57 1.11 -18.57 6.75
CA GLN A 57 1.56 -17.53 5.83
C GLN A 57 2.46 -16.50 6.53
N PRO A 58 3.51 -16.02 5.86
CA PRO A 58 4.34 -14.92 6.35
C PRO A 58 3.51 -13.65 6.45
N THR A 59 3.41 -13.11 7.66
CA THR A 59 2.61 -11.93 7.94
C THR A 59 3.44 -10.95 8.77
N SER A 60 3.33 -9.64 8.50
CA SER A 60 3.84 -8.60 9.39
C SER A 60 2.73 -7.61 9.76
N VAL A 61 2.90 -6.97 10.90
CA VAL A 61 1.96 -5.97 11.41
C VAL A 61 2.74 -4.74 11.84
N LEU A 62 2.46 -3.64 11.18
CA LEU A 62 3.01 -2.32 11.51
C LEU A 62 2.00 -1.57 12.37
N ALA A 63 2.31 -1.34 13.65
CA ALA A 63 1.41 -0.72 14.61
C ALA A 63 2.15 0.16 15.63
N GLY A 64 1.42 0.95 16.39
CA GLY A 64 1.95 1.73 17.50
C GLY A 64 3.10 2.65 17.09
N ARG A 65 4.20 2.65 17.88
CA ARG A 65 5.34 3.53 17.63
C ARG A 65 6.08 3.23 16.32
N ALA A 66 6.17 1.96 15.91
CA ALA A 66 6.76 1.60 14.62
C ALA A 66 5.98 2.23 13.46
N LEU A 67 4.66 2.21 13.50
CA LEU A 67 3.81 2.91 12.55
C LEU A 67 4.01 4.42 12.59
N THR A 68 4.10 5.04 13.77
CA THR A 68 4.33 6.48 13.92
C THR A 68 5.65 6.92 13.26
N PHE A 69 6.72 6.15 13.42
CA PHE A 69 8.02 6.46 12.81
C PHE A 69 8.11 6.11 11.32
N ALA A 70 7.33 5.15 10.84
CA ALA A 70 7.26 4.78 9.43
C ALA A 70 6.35 5.70 8.60
N GLN A 71 5.59 6.58 9.25
CA GLN A 71 4.60 7.43 8.61
C GLN A 71 5.14 8.20 7.40
N SER A 72 4.43 8.08 6.28
CA SER A 72 4.72 8.69 4.98
C SER A 72 3.46 9.31 4.39
N ASN A 73 3.59 9.96 3.24
CA ASN A 73 2.46 10.54 2.52
C ASN A 73 1.63 9.48 1.79
N ALA A 74 2.24 8.36 1.38
CA ALA A 74 1.58 7.30 0.64
C ALA A 74 1.84 5.91 1.26
N LEU A 75 0.93 4.96 0.98
CA LEU A 75 0.93 3.63 1.59
C LEU A 75 2.15 2.78 1.17
N GLY A 76 2.64 2.95 -0.07
CA GLY A 76 3.82 2.22 -0.53
C GLY A 76 5.06 2.55 0.28
N GLU A 77 5.37 3.83 0.49
CA GLU A 77 6.52 4.29 1.29
C GLU A 77 6.38 3.92 2.75
N LEU A 78 5.15 3.99 3.31
CA LEU A 78 4.87 3.55 4.68
C LEU A 78 5.38 2.13 4.94
N LEU A 79 5.24 1.24 3.96
CA LEU A 79 5.55 -0.18 4.07
C LEU A 79 6.90 -0.56 3.45
N ALA A 80 7.57 0.36 2.76
CA ALA A 80 8.80 0.05 2.00
C ALA A 80 9.96 -0.48 2.84
N ALA A 81 9.94 -0.26 4.16
CA ALA A 81 10.95 -0.79 5.08
C ALA A 81 10.65 -2.21 5.59
N GLU A 82 9.46 -2.76 5.31
CA GLU A 82 9.10 -4.13 5.68
C GLU A 82 9.81 -5.15 4.79
N PRO A 83 10.27 -6.30 5.35
CA PRO A 83 10.89 -7.35 4.55
C PRO A 83 9.96 -7.85 3.44
N GLY A 84 10.47 -8.00 2.22
CA GLY A 84 9.72 -8.45 1.05
C GLY A 84 8.73 -7.43 0.48
N VAL A 85 8.68 -6.19 1.01
CA VAL A 85 7.82 -5.12 0.52
C VAL A 85 8.66 -3.95 0.02
N SER A 86 8.37 -3.46 -1.18
CA SER A 86 8.87 -2.20 -1.73
C SER A 86 7.70 -1.34 -2.20
N SER A 87 7.96 -0.26 -2.92
CA SER A 87 6.93 0.66 -3.38
C SER A 87 7.02 0.93 -4.87
N THR A 88 5.92 1.36 -5.49
CA THR A 88 5.93 1.84 -6.87
C THR A 88 6.51 3.24 -7.01
N TYR A 89 6.60 3.98 -5.95
CA TYR A 89 7.05 5.37 -5.83
C TYR A 89 6.88 6.21 -7.10
N PHE A 90 5.73 6.81 -7.24
CA PHE A 90 5.42 7.73 -8.33
C PHE A 90 5.43 9.20 -7.80
N GLY A 91 6.56 9.60 -7.23
CA GLY A 91 6.67 10.82 -6.44
C GLY A 91 6.01 10.69 -5.05
N PRO A 92 6.00 11.76 -4.23
CA PRO A 92 5.49 11.71 -2.85
C PRO A 92 3.97 11.60 -2.73
N GLY A 93 3.22 11.87 -3.82
CA GLY A 93 1.75 11.87 -3.85
C GLY A 93 1.13 10.51 -4.12
N ALA A 94 1.77 9.67 -4.91
CA ALA A 94 1.23 8.39 -5.32
C ALA A 94 2.23 7.25 -5.15
N SER A 95 1.78 6.16 -4.53
CA SER A 95 2.59 4.96 -4.37
C SER A 95 1.76 3.79 -3.85
N ARG A 96 2.03 2.60 -4.39
CA ARG A 96 1.44 1.33 -3.97
C ARG A 96 2.51 0.39 -3.44
N PRO A 97 2.17 -0.50 -2.49
CA PRO A 97 3.06 -1.57 -2.07
C PRO A 97 3.34 -2.55 -3.22
N VAL A 98 4.60 -2.96 -3.34
CA VAL A 98 5.06 -4.07 -4.19
C VAL A 98 5.51 -5.18 -3.26
N ILE A 99 4.90 -6.36 -3.34
CA ILE A 99 5.21 -7.49 -2.46
C ILE A 99 5.90 -8.59 -3.27
N ARG A 100 7.16 -8.93 -2.91
CA ARG A 100 7.95 -9.97 -3.58
C ARG A 100 8.09 -9.74 -5.09
N GLY A 101 8.18 -8.47 -5.50
CA GLY A 101 8.25 -8.07 -6.91
C GLY A 101 6.93 -8.14 -7.68
N MET A 102 5.80 -8.39 -7.01
CA MET A 102 4.46 -8.35 -7.59
C MET A 102 3.75 -7.06 -7.20
N SER A 103 3.03 -6.45 -8.15
CA SER A 103 2.33 -5.16 -8.01
C SER A 103 0.95 -5.19 -8.68
N ALA A 104 0.32 -4.04 -8.78
CA ALA A 104 -0.98 -3.80 -9.41
C ALA A 104 -2.07 -4.75 -8.91
N ASP A 105 -2.82 -5.39 -9.79
CA ASP A 105 -3.94 -6.29 -9.46
C ASP A 105 -3.53 -7.64 -8.82
N ARG A 106 -2.25 -7.82 -8.47
CA ARG A 106 -1.79 -8.98 -7.68
C ARG A 106 -1.67 -8.69 -6.19
N ILE A 107 -1.77 -7.41 -5.80
CA ILE A 107 -1.74 -6.97 -4.41
C ILE A 107 -3.07 -6.32 -4.05
N ARG A 108 -3.83 -7.01 -3.19
CA ARG A 108 -5.11 -6.52 -2.71
C ARG A 108 -4.91 -5.54 -1.55
N ILE A 109 -5.34 -4.29 -1.73
CA ILE A 109 -5.38 -3.29 -0.65
C ILE A 109 -6.78 -3.24 -0.08
N LEU A 110 -6.87 -3.33 1.24
CA LEU A 110 -8.12 -3.34 1.99
C LEU A 110 -8.15 -2.21 3.02
N ASN A 111 -9.33 -1.65 3.20
CA ASN A 111 -9.67 -0.81 4.33
C ASN A 111 -10.56 -1.61 5.28
N SER A 112 -10.02 -1.94 6.47
CA SER A 112 -10.71 -2.74 7.49
C SER A 112 -11.38 -4.00 6.91
N GLY A 113 -10.71 -4.66 5.94
CA GLY A 113 -11.15 -5.93 5.32
C GLY A 113 -12.06 -5.82 4.11
N SER A 114 -12.38 -4.62 3.62
CA SER A 114 -13.12 -4.37 2.37
C SER A 114 -12.22 -3.68 1.34
N GLY A 115 -12.40 -3.93 0.05
CA GLY A 115 -11.59 -3.32 -1.01
C GLY A 115 -11.69 -1.78 -1.02
N THR A 116 -10.61 -1.10 -1.44
CA THR A 116 -10.56 0.37 -1.51
C THR A 116 -11.46 0.95 -2.60
N SER A 117 -11.68 0.19 -3.69
CA SER A 117 -12.55 0.58 -4.82
C SER A 117 -12.15 1.93 -5.42
N ASP A 118 -10.86 2.19 -5.52
CA ASP A 118 -10.24 3.33 -6.21
C ASP A 118 -9.74 2.93 -7.61
N ALA A 119 -9.03 3.82 -8.30
CA ALA A 119 -8.40 3.57 -9.61
C ALA A 119 -6.89 3.30 -9.51
N SER A 120 -6.34 3.16 -8.31
CA SER A 120 -4.89 3.03 -8.10
C SER A 120 -4.27 1.72 -8.65
N VAL A 121 -5.10 0.76 -9.06
CA VAL A 121 -4.64 -0.46 -9.74
C VAL A 121 -4.34 -0.22 -11.22
N ILE A 122 -5.01 0.76 -11.83
CA ILE A 122 -5.00 1.02 -13.27
C ILE A 122 -3.74 1.77 -13.67
N SER A 123 -3.33 2.76 -12.88
CA SER A 123 -2.14 3.54 -13.17
C SER A 123 -1.26 3.75 -11.92
N PRO A 124 0.09 3.81 -12.07
CA PRO A 124 1.01 4.01 -10.95
C PRO A 124 0.98 5.43 -10.35
N ASP A 125 0.55 6.44 -11.08
CA ASP A 125 0.36 7.83 -10.65
C ASP A 125 -0.94 8.03 -9.85
N HIS A 126 -1.87 7.09 -9.91
CA HIS A 126 -3.11 7.14 -9.13
C HIS A 126 -2.88 6.74 -7.68
N ALA A 127 -3.02 7.68 -6.76
CA ALA A 127 -2.90 7.41 -5.34
C ALA A 127 -3.95 6.43 -4.81
N VAL A 128 -3.56 5.59 -3.86
CA VAL A 128 -4.51 4.80 -3.06
C VAL A 128 -5.37 5.77 -2.24
N ALA A 129 -6.70 5.62 -2.30
CA ALA A 129 -7.62 6.52 -1.62
C ALA A 129 -7.71 6.25 -0.10
N LEU A 130 -6.56 6.27 0.57
CA LEU A 130 -6.36 6.07 2.00
C LEU A 130 -5.28 7.00 2.52
N ASP A 131 -5.53 7.69 3.65
CA ASP A 131 -4.49 8.43 4.35
C ASP A 131 -3.94 7.61 5.53
N PRO A 132 -2.61 7.47 5.66
CA PRO A 132 -2.00 6.71 6.74
C PRO A 132 -2.06 7.36 8.12
N MET A 133 -2.52 8.60 8.27
CA MET A 133 -2.32 9.40 9.49
C MET A 133 -3.08 8.89 10.72
N LEU A 134 -4.32 8.44 10.55
CA LEU A 134 -5.19 8.06 11.67
C LEU A 134 -5.49 6.55 11.72
N ILE A 135 -4.66 5.75 11.05
CA ILE A 135 -4.78 4.30 11.10
C ILE A 135 -4.23 3.74 12.43
N GLU A 136 -4.79 2.63 12.87
CA GLU A 136 -4.34 1.91 14.06
C GLU A 136 -3.16 1.00 13.76
N ARG A 137 -3.27 0.22 12.65
CA ARG A 137 -2.23 -0.69 12.19
C ARG A 137 -2.40 -1.05 10.73
N VAL A 138 -1.34 -1.56 10.14
CA VAL A 138 -1.35 -2.18 8.81
C VAL A 138 -0.88 -3.62 8.92
N GLU A 139 -1.67 -4.53 8.39
CA GLU A 139 -1.36 -5.95 8.30
C GLU A 139 -0.93 -6.26 6.86
N VAL A 140 0.24 -6.87 6.69
CA VAL A 140 0.76 -7.33 5.40
C VAL A 140 0.86 -8.84 5.39
N VAL A 141 0.01 -9.50 4.61
CA VAL A 141 0.07 -10.94 4.37
C VAL A 141 0.79 -11.16 3.05
N ARG A 142 1.94 -11.84 3.09
CA ARG A 142 2.75 -12.11 1.92
C ARG A 142 2.43 -13.48 1.35
N GLY A 143 2.57 -13.58 0.03
CA GLY A 143 2.17 -14.78 -0.67
C GLY A 143 0.65 -14.89 -0.86
N PRO A 144 0.17 -16.00 -1.39
CA PRO A 144 -1.23 -16.12 -1.78
C PRO A 144 -2.21 -16.10 -0.61
N ALA A 145 -3.01 -15.05 -0.55
CA ALA A 145 -4.13 -14.89 0.38
C ALA A 145 -5.50 -14.98 -0.34
N THR A 146 -5.53 -15.63 -1.49
CA THR A 146 -6.66 -15.68 -2.42
C THR A 146 -7.91 -16.33 -1.85
N LEU A 147 -7.78 -17.25 -0.92
CA LEU A 147 -8.93 -17.95 -0.33
C LEU A 147 -9.92 -16.97 0.30
N LEU A 148 -9.40 -15.99 1.03
CA LEU A 148 -10.23 -14.99 1.68
C LEU A 148 -10.50 -13.77 0.79
N TYR A 149 -9.54 -13.32 -0.01
CA TYR A 149 -9.59 -11.99 -0.64
C TYR A 149 -9.68 -11.98 -2.17
N GLY A 150 -9.74 -13.16 -2.80
CA GLY A 150 -9.92 -13.32 -4.25
C GLY A 150 -8.64 -13.40 -5.05
N GLY A 151 -8.78 -13.57 -6.37
CA GLY A 151 -7.67 -13.76 -7.30
C GLY A 151 -6.67 -12.62 -7.32
N SER A 152 -7.10 -11.39 -7.08
CA SER A 152 -6.26 -10.19 -6.95
C SER A 152 -5.36 -10.19 -5.69
N ALA A 153 -5.34 -11.25 -4.89
CA ALA A 153 -4.47 -11.41 -3.73
C ALA A 153 -3.40 -12.48 -3.93
N VAL A 154 -3.04 -12.82 -5.17
CA VAL A 154 -2.04 -13.86 -5.47
C VAL A 154 -0.63 -13.49 -5.00
N GLY A 155 -0.29 -12.21 -5.00
CA GLY A 155 0.97 -11.67 -4.48
C GLY A 155 0.93 -11.36 -2.99
N GLY A 156 -0.23 -10.99 -2.47
CA GLY A 156 -0.43 -10.65 -1.07
C GLY A 156 -1.59 -9.70 -0.81
N VAL A 157 -1.76 -9.40 0.46
CA VAL A 157 -2.80 -8.46 0.96
C VAL A 157 -2.15 -7.43 1.88
N VAL A 158 -2.56 -6.19 1.72
CA VAL A 158 -2.30 -5.10 2.66
C VAL A 158 -3.64 -4.67 3.24
N ASN A 159 -3.87 -4.92 4.53
CA ASN A 159 -5.09 -4.56 5.21
C ASN A 159 -4.83 -3.41 6.19
N VAL A 160 -5.38 -2.25 5.88
CA VAL A 160 -5.29 -1.05 6.71
C VAL A 160 -6.45 -1.06 7.70
N ILE A 161 -6.18 -1.02 8.99
CA ILE A 161 -7.16 -1.06 10.06
C ILE A 161 -7.26 0.34 10.69
N ASP A 162 -8.45 0.92 10.67
CA ASP A 162 -8.71 2.28 11.16
C ASP A 162 -9.50 2.34 12.48
N HIS A 163 -9.97 1.19 12.99
CA HIS A 163 -10.74 1.05 14.25
C HIS A 163 -12.00 1.93 14.37
N ARG A 164 -12.57 2.37 13.26
CA ARG A 164 -13.76 3.24 13.25
C ARG A 164 -15.04 2.56 13.74
N VAL A 165 -15.12 1.22 13.66
CA VAL A 165 -16.25 0.44 14.21
C VAL A 165 -15.85 -0.22 15.51
N HIS A 166 -16.54 0.16 16.57
CA HIS A 166 -16.39 -0.50 17.87
C HIS A 166 -17.09 -1.86 17.85
N THR A 167 -16.34 -2.92 18.13
CA THR A 167 -16.84 -4.30 18.23
C THR A 167 -17.18 -4.70 19.66
N THR A 168 -16.60 -3.98 20.63
CA THR A 168 -16.82 -4.09 22.07
C THR A 168 -17.18 -2.73 22.64
N ARG A 169 -17.78 -2.71 23.81
CA ARG A 169 -18.08 -1.45 24.50
C ARG A 169 -16.78 -0.74 24.87
N PRO A 170 -16.67 0.57 24.62
CA PRO A 170 -15.55 1.35 25.12
C PRO A 170 -15.40 1.22 26.64
N ASP A 171 -14.17 1.06 27.09
CA ASP A 171 -13.84 1.00 28.53
C ASP A 171 -14.02 2.35 29.20
N GLU A 172 -13.82 3.43 28.45
CA GLU A 172 -13.98 4.82 28.88
C GLU A 172 -15.11 5.50 28.11
N PRO A 173 -15.89 6.39 28.77
CA PRO A 173 -16.99 7.09 28.12
C PRO A 173 -16.53 8.06 27.03
N LEU A 174 -15.27 8.52 27.09
CA LEU A 174 -14.66 9.42 26.12
C LEU A 174 -13.16 9.15 26.03
N HIS A 175 -12.67 8.96 24.81
CA HIS A 175 -11.27 8.92 24.45
C HIS A 175 -11.01 9.91 23.31
N ALA A 176 -9.88 10.61 23.37
CA ALA A 176 -9.48 11.55 22.32
C ALA A 176 -7.98 11.40 22.01
N ARG A 177 -7.62 11.50 20.75
CA ARG A 177 -6.23 11.53 20.27
C ARG A 177 -6.02 12.72 19.35
N LEU A 178 -4.93 13.43 19.57
CA LEU A 178 -4.44 14.50 18.72
C LEU A 178 -3.05 14.13 18.21
N GLU A 179 -2.78 14.40 16.96
CA GLU A 179 -1.45 14.25 16.37
C GLU A 179 -1.13 15.44 15.48
N THR A 180 0.10 15.97 15.59
CA THR A 180 0.60 17.02 14.70
C THR A 180 2.03 16.72 14.32
N ARG A 181 2.41 17.03 13.05
CA ARG A 181 3.75 16.84 12.52
C ARG A 181 4.18 17.98 11.61
N VAL A 182 5.48 18.23 11.59
CA VAL A 182 6.15 19.07 10.59
C VAL A 182 7.33 18.32 10.01
N SER A 183 7.58 18.50 8.73
CA SER A 183 8.63 17.87 7.94
C SER A 183 9.49 18.93 7.28
N SER A 184 10.82 18.72 7.22
CA SER A 184 11.74 19.70 6.64
C SER A 184 11.98 19.52 5.15
N VAL A 185 11.80 18.32 4.60
CA VAL A 185 12.13 18.02 3.20
C VAL A 185 11.15 18.60 2.19
N ASP A 186 9.92 18.84 2.61
CA ASP A 186 8.80 19.33 1.81
C ASP A 186 8.05 20.47 2.49
N ASP A 187 8.62 21.07 3.55
CA ASP A 187 7.95 22.02 4.44
C ASP A 187 6.56 21.54 4.90
N GLY A 188 6.45 20.23 5.04
CA GLY A 188 5.21 19.52 5.28
C GLY A 188 4.61 19.82 6.65
N LYS A 189 3.28 19.93 6.70
CA LYS A 189 2.50 20.11 7.92
C LYS A 189 1.32 19.17 7.88
N SER A 190 1.15 18.39 8.95
CA SER A 190 0.01 17.52 9.08
C SER A 190 -0.54 17.53 10.51
N GLY A 191 -1.84 17.33 10.62
CA GLY A 191 -2.52 17.23 11.89
C GLY A 191 -3.78 16.39 11.75
N GLY A 192 -4.09 15.63 12.81
CA GLY A 192 -5.27 14.80 12.90
C GLY A 192 -5.83 14.79 14.31
N VAL A 193 -7.13 14.63 14.41
CA VAL A 193 -7.88 14.49 15.65
C VAL A 193 -8.83 13.32 15.52
N LEU A 194 -8.92 12.55 16.58
CA LEU A 194 -9.85 11.45 16.75
C LEU A 194 -10.53 11.61 18.09
N VAL A 195 -11.84 11.46 18.13
CA VAL A 195 -12.64 11.45 19.36
C VAL A 195 -13.63 10.30 19.26
N GLU A 196 -13.67 9.49 20.29
CA GLU A 196 -14.57 8.35 20.35
C GLU A 196 -15.10 8.15 21.77
N GLY A 197 -16.20 7.45 21.88
CA GLY A 197 -16.80 7.18 23.18
C GLY A 197 -18.04 6.32 23.09
N GLY A 198 -18.68 6.12 24.24
CA GLY A 198 -19.91 5.33 24.26
C GLY A 198 -20.57 5.25 25.61
N GLU A 199 -21.85 4.92 25.58
CA GLU A 199 -22.66 4.66 26.79
C GLU A 199 -23.65 3.53 26.52
N GLY A 200 -23.72 2.59 27.44
CA GLY A 200 -24.62 1.44 27.34
C GLY A 200 -24.30 0.54 26.15
N ALA A 201 -25.19 0.47 25.17
CA ALA A 201 -25.01 -0.33 23.95
C ALA A 201 -24.51 0.48 22.75
N LEU A 202 -24.38 1.79 22.89
CA LEU A 202 -24.01 2.71 21.82
C LEU A 202 -22.56 3.14 21.97
N ALA A 203 -21.79 3.03 20.88
CA ALA A 203 -20.47 3.63 20.75
C ALA A 203 -20.42 4.49 19.48
N TRP A 204 -19.56 5.49 19.49
CA TRP A 204 -19.40 6.42 18.37
C TRP A 204 -17.93 6.81 18.21
N HIS A 205 -17.57 7.20 16.98
CA HIS A 205 -16.25 7.66 16.64
C HIS A 205 -16.33 8.78 15.60
N VAL A 206 -15.50 9.79 15.74
CA VAL A 206 -15.34 10.89 14.78
C VAL A 206 -13.84 11.17 14.64
N ASP A 207 -13.36 11.20 13.42
CA ASP A 207 -11.98 11.55 13.11
C ASP A 207 -11.90 12.58 11.97
N GLY A 208 -10.77 13.30 11.92
CA GLY A 208 -10.47 14.19 10.82
C GLY A 208 -8.99 14.52 10.78
N TYR A 209 -8.46 14.73 9.57
CA TYR A 209 -7.05 15.08 9.34
C TYR A 209 -6.91 16.10 8.21
N ARG A 210 -5.77 16.77 8.22
CA ARG A 210 -5.31 17.63 7.13
C ARG A 210 -3.80 17.55 7.00
N ARG A 211 -3.32 17.58 5.76
CA ARG A 211 -1.91 17.56 5.40
C ARG A 211 -1.65 18.54 4.25
N THR A 212 -0.49 19.20 4.27
CA THR A 212 0.03 20.02 3.16
C THR A 212 1.53 19.82 3.06
N ALA A 213 2.05 19.77 1.84
CA ALA A 213 3.48 19.72 1.55
C ALA A 213 3.77 20.54 0.29
N ASN A 214 4.96 21.12 0.21
CA ASN A 214 5.52 21.75 -0.97
C ASN A 214 6.28 20.73 -1.83
N ASN A 215 7.00 21.19 -2.86
CA ASN A 215 7.89 20.34 -3.64
C ASN A 215 8.92 19.69 -2.74
N VAL A 216 9.17 18.40 -2.98
CA VAL A 216 10.10 17.60 -2.20
C VAL A 216 11.54 17.96 -2.56
N ARG A 217 12.37 18.21 -1.54
CA ARG A 217 13.81 18.44 -1.70
C ARG A 217 14.55 17.11 -1.87
N ILE A 218 15.53 17.10 -2.77
CA ILE A 218 16.37 15.96 -3.09
C ILE A 218 17.85 16.35 -3.08
N PRO A 219 18.78 15.40 -2.90
CA PRO A 219 20.20 15.66 -3.12
C PRO A 219 20.52 15.57 -4.62
N GLY A 220 20.93 16.67 -5.24
CA GLY A 220 21.33 16.67 -6.66
C GLY A 220 20.15 16.92 -7.61
N PHE A 221 20.15 16.26 -8.76
CA PHE A 221 19.20 16.45 -9.84
C PHE A 221 17.99 15.52 -9.75
N ALA A 222 16.84 15.99 -10.23
CA ALA A 222 15.65 15.16 -10.38
C ALA A 222 15.91 14.03 -11.40
N GLU A 223 16.41 14.37 -12.55
CA GLU A 223 16.79 13.43 -13.59
C GLU A 223 18.10 12.69 -13.27
N SER A 224 18.21 11.47 -13.76
CA SER A 224 19.42 10.68 -13.64
C SER A 224 20.56 11.27 -14.49
N ALA A 225 21.80 10.94 -14.16
CA ALA A 225 22.93 11.39 -14.96
C ALA A 225 22.90 10.84 -16.41
N GLN A 226 22.27 9.68 -16.60
CA GLN A 226 22.13 9.08 -17.91
C GLN A 226 21.09 9.85 -18.74
N LEU A 227 19.90 10.08 -18.18
CA LEU A 227 18.83 10.80 -18.88
C LEU A 227 19.29 12.21 -19.28
N ARG A 228 19.89 12.98 -18.35
CA ARG A 228 20.43 14.30 -18.67
C ARG A 228 21.46 14.30 -19.80
N ALA A 229 22.33 13.27 -19.82
CA ALA A 229 23.32 13.16 -20.90
C ALA A 229 22.67 12.79 -22.24
N GLU A 230 21.58 12.06 -22.26
CA GLU A 230 20.79 11.74 -23.46
C GLU A 230 20.06 12.99 -23.95
N GLU A 231 19.38 13.75 -23.11
CA GLU A 231 18.68 15.00 -23.44
C GLU A 231 19.65 16.11 -23.90
N ASP A 232 20.80 16.28 -23.23
CA ASP A 232 21.83 17.25 -23.64
C ASP A 232 22.40 16.89 -25.02
N ALA A 233 22.60 15.59 -25.31
CA ALA A 233 23.11 15.14 -26.60
C ALA A 233 22.08 15.33 -27.74
N GLU A 234 20.81 15.08 -27.46
CA GLU A 234 19.70 15.29 -28.37
C GLU A 234 19.54 16.79 -28.71
N ALA A 235 19.57 17.67 -27.71
CA ALA A 235 19.53 19.12 -27.91
C ALA A 235 20.73 19.60 -28.74
N GLU A 236 21.95 19.05 -28.53
CA GLU A 236 23.13 19.38 -29.31
C GLU A 236 22.96 18.94 -30.78
N GLU A 237 22.38 17.74 -31.02
CA GLU A 237 22.14 17.20 -32.37
C GLU A 237 21.14 18.07 -33.15
N HIS A 238 20.11 18.57 -32.52
CA HIS A 238 19.09 19.44 -33.10
C HIS A 238 19.50 20.93 -33.14
N GLY A 239 20.65 21.30 -32.53
CA GLY A 239 21.14 22.68 -32.46
C GLY A 239 20.34 23.57 -31.52
N GLU A 240 19.67 22.95 -30.56
CA GLU A 240 18.88 23.57 -29.49
C GLU A 240 19.76 23.93 -28.27
N THR A 241 19.25 24.75 -27.38
CA THR A 241 19.92 25.02 -26.09
C THR A 241 19.61 23.87 -25.12
N PRO A 242 20.62 23.34 -24.41
CA PRO A 242 20.37 22.31 -23.38
C PRO A 242 19.29 22.73 -22.40
N HIS A 243 18.44 21.78 -22.00
CA HIS A 243 17.40 22.01 -21.04
C HIS A 243 17.96 22.37 -19.65
N GLU A 244 17.23 23.17 -18.87
CA GLU A 244 17.58 23.44 -17.47
C GLU A 244 17.09 22.28 -16.58
N HIS A 245 18.01 21.41 -16.17
CA HIS A 245 17.70 20.25 -15.32
C HIS A 245 17.41 20.65 -13.87
N PRO A 246 16.23 20.31 -13.32
CA PRO A 246 15.86 20.64 -11.94
C PRO A 246 16.84 20.07 -10.92
N HIS A 247 17.38 20.94 -10.07
CA HIS A 247 18.38 20.58 -9.04
C HIS A 247 17.92 20.96 -7.64
N GLY A 248 18.07 20.03 -6.70
CA GLY A 248 17.75 20.24 -5.28
C GLY A 248 16.28 20.03 -4.92
N PHE A 249 15.40 19.84 -5.86
CA PHE A 249 13.98 19.51 -5.65
C PHE A 249 13.40 18.82 -6.88
N ILE A 250 12.27 18.11 -6.68
CA ILE A 250 11.47 17.57 -7.78
C ILE A 250 10.32 18.55 -8.05
N PRO A 251 10.21 19.14 -9.24
CA PRO A 251 9.12 20.05 -9.58
C PRO A 251 7.76 19.35 -9.52
N ASN A 252 6.70 20.14 -9.33
CA ASN A 252 5.31 19.71 -9.34
C ASN A 252 5.00 18.54 -8.38
N THR A 253 5.61 18.50 -7.18
CA THR A 253 5.36 17.45 -6.17
C THR A 253 4.63 17.95 -4.92
N GLN A 254 3.98 19.11 -5.00
CA GLN A 254 3.17 19.64 -3.91
C GLN A 254 1.98 18.72 -3.63
N LEU A 255 1.60 18.65 -2.35
CA LEU A 255 0.53 17.81 -1.88
C LEU A 255 -0.38 18.56 -0.90
N SER A 256 -1.69 18.35 -1.03
CA SER A 256 -2.69 18.76 -0.05
C SER A 256 -3.69 17.63 0.11
N ALA A 257 -3.91 17.14 1.33
CA ALA A 257 -4.90 16.11 1.61
C ALA A 257 -5.71 16.47 2.86
N ASP A 258 -6.99 16.14 2.83
CA ASP A 258 -7.90 16.23 3.96
C ASP A 258 -8.96 15.13 3.92
N GLY A 259 -9.45 14.78 5.09
CA GLY A 259 -10.48 13.76 5.20
C GLY A 259 -10.93 13.54 6.64
N GLY A 260 -11.79 12.55 6.79
CA GLY A 260 -12.28 12.15 8.09
C GLY A 260 -13.43 11.18 7.99
N ALA A 261 -13.92 10.75 9.14
CA ALA A 261 -15.03 9.83 9.25
C ALA A 261 -15.90 10.12 10.48
N ALA A 262 -17.13 9.66 10.40
CA ALA A 262 -18.04 9.53 11.54
C ALA A 262 -18.65 8.14 11.54
N SER A 263 -18.74 7.53 12.71
CA SER A 263 -19.34 6.20 12.86
C SER A 263 -20.18 6.08 14.11
N VAL A 264 -21.07 5.10 14.05
CA VAL A 264 -21.88 4.66 15.18
C VAL A 264 -21.92 3.13 15.21
N SER A 265 -21.76 2.55 16.40
CA SER A 265 -21.83 1.12 16.63
C SER A 265 -22.87 0.81 17.71
N PHE A 266 -23.71 -0.17 17.45
CA PHE A 266 -24.61 -0.74 18.43
C PHE A 266 -24.07 -2.10 18.88
N ILE A 267 -23.83 -2.25 20.19
CA ILE A 267 -23.16 -3.41 20.77
C ILE A 267 -24.09 -4.05 21.81
N GLY A 268 -24.64 -5.20 21.46
CA GLY A 268 -25.55 -5.98 22.28
C GLY A 268 -24.95 -7.30 22.75
N SER A 269 -25.71 -8.06 23.52
CA SER A 269 -25.31 -9.41 23.95
C SER A 269 -25.29 -10.44 22.82
N ALA A 270 -25.98 -10.16 21.71
CA ALA A 270 -26.03 -11.03 20.54
C ALA A 270 -25.02 -10.67 19.45
N GLY A 271 -24.19 -9.65 19.66
CA GLY A 271 -23.23 -9.18 18.69
C GLY A 271 -23.22 -7.66 18.54
N TYR A 272 -22.69 -7.18 17.42
CA TYR A 272 -22.61 -5.74 17.11
C TYR A 272 -22.97 -5.45 15.66
N VAL A 273 -23.34 -4.22 15.41
CA VAL A 273 -23.41 -3.62 14.06
C VAL A 273 -22.90 -2.20 14.12
N GLY A 274 -22.05 -1.85 13.16
CA GLY A 274 -21.49 -0.51 13.00
C GLY A 274 -21.72 0.04 11.59
N LEU A 275 -21.91 1.36 11.52
CA LEU A 275 -22.06 2.15 10.32
C LEU A 275 -20.99 3.23 10.32
N VAL A 276 -20.24 3.35 9.22
CA VAL A 276 -19.20 4.37 9.02
C VAL A 276 -19.48 5.14 7.74
N TYR A 277 -19.42 6.46 7.81
CA TYR A 277 -19.32 7.32 6.64
C TYR A 277 -17.98 8.04 6.66
N SER A 278 -17.21 7.93 5.57
CA SER A 278 -15.89 8.53 5.45
C SER A 278 -15.71 9.30 4.13
N GLY A 279 -14.80 10.28 4.18
CA GLY A 279 -14.40 11.06 3.03
C GLY A 279 -12.89 11.26 3.01
N HIS A 280 -12.30 11.16 1.82
CA HIS A 280 -10.89 11.44 1.54
C HIS A 280 -10.80 12.32 0.31
N ASN A 281 -10.02 13.40 0.41
CA ASN A 281 -9.68 14.26 -0.69
C ASN A 281 -8.16 14.41 -0.71
N THR A 282 -7.55 14.36 -1.89
CA THR A 282 -6.15 14.72 -2.06
C THR A 282 -5.95 15.44 -3.39
N PHE A 283 -5.12 16.46 -3.36
CA PHE A 283 -4.69 17.21 -4.52
C PHE A 283 -3.16 17.18 -4.53
N TYR A 284 -2.58 16.60 -5.55
CA TYR A 284 -1.12 16.42 -5.65
C TYR A 284 -0.65 16.58 -7.08
N GLY A 285 0.61 17.01 -7.21
CA GLY A 285 1.28 17.07 -8.49
C GLY A 285 2.00 15.76 -8.80
N VAL A 286 2.09 15.45 -10.07
CA VAL A 286 2.92 14.38 -10.64
C VAL A 286 4.28 14.98 -11.00
N PRO A 287 5.42 14.33 -10.66
CA PRO A 287 6.74 14.85 -11.03
C PRO A 287 6.81 15.25 -12.50
N THR A 288 7.34 16.43 -12.80
CA THR A 288 7.52 16.92 -14.17
C THR A 288 8.36 15.94 -14.98
N GLY A 289 8.05 15.75 -16.26
CA GLY A 289 8.66 14.73 -17.13
C GLY A 289 8.10 13.31 -16.94
N ALA A 290 7.16 13.12 -16.01
CA ALA A 290 6.50 11.82 -15.79
C ALA A 290 5.43 11.52 -16.86
N HIS A 291 4.87 12.55 -17.46
CA HIS A 291 3.88 12.49 -18.53
C HIS A 291 4.51 12.96 -19.82
N THR A 292 4.75 12.05 -20.74
CA THR A 292 5.24 12.33 -22.11
C THR A 292 4.06 12.25 -23.05
N HIS A 293 3.72 13.36 -23.69
CA HIS A 293 2.68 13.40 -24.73
C HIS A 293 3.29 13.09 -26.09
N ALA A 294 2.60 12.31 -26.91
CA ALA A 294 2.98 11.99 -28.28
C ALA A 294 2.56 13.10 -29.26
N HIS A 295 2.78 14.36 -28.89
CA HIS A 295 2.43 15.46 -29.80
C HIS A 295 3.53 15.67 -30.86
N ALA A 296 3.16 15.65 -32.13
CA ALA A 296 3.99 16.15 -33.20
C ALA A 296 4.23 17.65 -32.95
N HIS A 297 5.48 18.05 -32.79
CA HIS A 297 5.86 19.45 -32.63
C HIS A 297 5.37 20.31 -33.78
N ASP A 298 4.29 21.06 -33.61
CA ASP A 298 4.08 22.27 -34.33
C ASP A 298 5.10 23.31 -33.80
N LYS A 299 6.04 23.64 -34.64
CA LYS A 299 7.12 24.57 -34.34
C LYS A 299 6.53 25.92 -33.95
N GLU A 300 6.78 26.33 -32.71
CA GLU A 300 6.82 27.73 -32.23
C GLU A 300 6.30 27.94 -30.77
N GLU A 301 6.01 26.92 -29.97
CA GLU A 301 5.79 27.15 -28.53
C GLU A 301 6.92 26.51 -27.75
N GLU A 302 7.53 27.31 -26.85
CA GLU A 302 8.54 26.89 -25.89
C GLU A 302 8.04 25.60 -25.20
N SER A 303 8.91 24.61 -25.01
CA SER A 303 8.65 23.37 -24.32
C SER A 303 8.24 23.67 -22.86
N ASP A 304 6.97 24.08 -22.68
CA ASP A 304 6.37 24.13 -21.35
C ASP A 304 6.11 22.70 -20.92
N ASP A 305 6.96 22.21 -20.04
CA ASP A 305 6.77 20.99 -19.26
C ASP A 305 5.37 21.03 -18.60
N HIS A 306 4.39 20.37 -19.22
CA HIS A 306 3.02 20.38 -18.76
C HIS A 306 2.92 19.79 -17.36
N ALA A 307 2.55 20.63 -16.39
CA ALA A 307 2.47 20.26 -14.98
C ALA A 307 1.15 19.57 -14.67
N VAL A 308 1.13 18.25 -14.71
CA VAL A 308 -0.06 17.45 -14.39
C VAL A 308 -0.31 17.40 -12.88
N ARG A 309 -1.55 17.67 -12.47
CA ARG A 309 -2.03 17.59 -11.09
C ARG A 309 -3.28 16.75 -10.99
N ILE A 310 -3.40 15.99 -9.92
CA ILE A 310 -4.53 15.10 -9.67
C ILE A 310 -5.38 15.61 -8.52
N ASP A 311 -6.69 15.89 -8.79
CA ASP A 311 -7.74 16.17 -7.79
C ASP A 311 -8.55 14.91 -7.53
N LEU A 312 -8.22 14.16 -6.48
CA LEU A 312 -8.85 12.91 -6.10
C LEU A 312 -9.84 13.12 -4.96
N ARG A 313 -11.05 12.55 -5.10
CA ARG A 313 -12.10 12.57 -4.07
C ARG A 313 -12.77 11.22 -3.94
N GLN A 314 -12.84 10.70 -2.73
CA GLN A 314 -13.62 9.49 -2.42
C GLN A 314 -14.63 9.77 -1.30
N ARG A 315 -15.82 9.16 -1.43
CA ARG A 315 -16.85 9.09 -0.38
C ARG A 315 -17.25 7.65 -0.22
N ARG A 316 -17.29 7.18 1.03
CA ARG A 316 -17.49 5.78 1.33
C ARG A 316 -18.46 5.59 2.49
N LEU A 317 -19.31 4.56 2.35
CA LEU A 317 -20.22 4.09 3.39
C LEU A 317 -19.92 2.62 3.66
N ASP A 318 -19.63 2.29 4.90
CA ASP A 318 -19.37 0.92 5.33
C ASP A 318 -20.36 0.50 6.41
N VAL A 319 -20.84 -0.73 6.31
CA VAL A 319 -21.65 -1.40 7.34
C VAL A 319 -20.96 -2.72 7.65
N GLN A 320 -20.64 -2.95 8.92
CA GLN A 320 -20.10 -4.23 9.35
C GLN A 320 -20.74 -4.68 10.66
N GLY A 321 -20.76 -5.99 10.87
CA GLY A 321 -21.31 -6.54 12.09
C GLY A 321 -21.02 -8.01 12.28
N ALA A 322 -21.29 -8.48 13.50
CA ALA A 322 -21.24 -9.88 13.85
C ALA A 322 -22.45 -10.25 14.73
N LEU A 323 -23.03 -11.40 14.46
CA LEU A 323 -24.11 -12.00 15.26
C LEU A 323 -23.60 -13.30 15.85
N THR A 324 -23.60 -13.39 17.19
CA THR A 324 -23.20 -14.59 17.94
C THR A 324 -24.41 -15.53 18.05
N ARG A 325 -24.22 -16.83 17.76
CA ARG A 325 -25.27 -17.85 17.78
C ARG A 325 -26.40 -17.58 16.77
N ALA A 326 -26.05 -17.48 15.51
CA ALA A 326 -27.02 -17.19 14.49
C ALA A 326 -28.04 -18.32 14.27
N PHE A 327 -27.59 -19.60 14.04
CA PHE A 327 -28.48 -20.76 13.85
C PHE A 327 -27.73 -22.10 13.71
N GLY A 328 -28.30 -23.18 14.22
CA GLY A 328 -27.78 -24.54 14.05
C GLY A 328 -26.32 -24.70 14.50
N LEU A 329 -25.47 -25.15 13.61
CA LEU A 329 -24.02 -25.30 13.85
C LEU A 329 -23.23 -24.01 13.69
N VAL A 330 -23.84 -22.93 13.18
CA VAL A 330 -23.19 -21.63 13.02
C VAL A 330 -23.16 -20.92 14.37
N ARG A 331 -21.97 -20.72 14.92
CA ARG A 331 -21.77 -20.01 16.20
C ARG A 331 -21.73 -18.49 16.03
N GLU A 332 -21.24 -18.02 14.87
CA GLU A 332 -21.12 -16.59 14.59
C GLU A 332 -21.31 -16.33 13.10
N THR A 333 -22.03 -15.29 12.78
CA THR A 333 -22.15 -14.76 11.41
C THR A 333 -21.55 -13.38 11.37
N ARG A 334 -20.58 -13.14 10.50
CA ARG A 334 -19.97 -11.83 10.24
C ARG A 334 -20.38 -11.33 8.88
N PHE A 335 -20.57 -10.04 8.78
CA PHE A 335 -20.82 -9.40 7.49
C PHE A 335 -20.14 -8.06 7.39
N LYS A 336 -19.75 -7.72 6.18
CA LYS A 336 -19.23 -6.40 5.79
C LYS A 336 -19.83 -6.03 4.46
N VAL A 337 -20.25 -4.77 4.31
CA VAL A 337 -20.76 -4.21 3.06
C VAL A 337 -20.20 -2.81 2.93
N SER A 338 -19.63 -2.48 1.80
CA SER A 338 -19.14 -1.15 1.50
C SER A 338 -19.69 -0.64 0.17
N SER A 339 -19.89 0.67 0.10
CA SER A 339 -20.21 1.39 -1.13
C SER A 339 -19.30 2.61 -1.22
N SER A 340 -18.63 2.77 -2.35
CA SER A 340 -17.74 3.89 -2.59
C SER A 340 -18.10 4.64 -3.87
N ARG A 341 -17.82 5.93 -3.88
CA ARG A 341 -17.81 6.80 -5.04
C ARG A 341 -16.46 7.49 -5.10
N TYR A 342 -15.73 7.13 -6.13
CA TYR A 342 -14.41 7.66 -6.42
C TYR A 342 -14.46 8.53 -7.66
N ARG A 343 -13.73 9.63 -7.65
CA ARG A 343 -13.44 10.48 -8.80
C ARG A 343 -12.07 11.07 -8.62
N HIS A 344 -11.26 11.04 -9.66
CA HIS A 344 -10.15 11.99 -9.79
C HIS A 344 -10.21 12.69 -11.15
N ALA A 345 -9.60 13.86 -11.21
CA ALA A 345 -9.38 14.61 -12.42
C ALA A 345 -7.89 14.87 -12.55
N GLU A 346 -7.36 14.60 -13.69
CA GLU A 346 -6.05 15.05 -14.15
C GLU A 346 -6.22 16.44 -14.72
N ILE A 347 -5.39 17.35 -14.25
CA ILE A 347 -5.46 18.78 -14.58
C ILE A 347 -4.11 19.16 -15.15
N GLU A 348 -4.10 19.49 -16.43
CA GLU A 348 -2.95 19.94 -17.19
C GLU A 348 -3.11 21.42 -17.48
N ASP A 349 -2.12 22.23 -17.17
CA ASP A 349 -2.11 23.70 -17.36
C ASP A 349 -3.36 24.43 -16.85
N GLY A 350 -4.00 23.86 -15.84
CA GLY A 350 -5.20 24.38 -15.20
C GLY A 350 -6.52 23.95 -15.86
N GLU A 351 -6.49 23.21 -16.94
CA GLU A 351 -7.64 22.59 -17.59
C GLU A 351 -7.76 21.11 -17.23
N ILE A 352 -8.93 20.53 -17.33
CA ILE A 352 -9.15 19.11 -17.05
C ILE A 352 -8.91 18.32 -18.34
N GLY A 353 -7.81 17.56 -18.39
CA GLY A 353 -7.51 16.60 -19.46
C GLY A 353 -8.37 15.35 -19.37
N THR A 354 -8.30 14.63 -18.24
CA THR A 354 -9.03 13.37 -18.07
C THR A 354 -9.74 13.29 -16.73
N ILE A 355 -10.92 12.66 -16.70
CA ILE A 355 -11.68 12.37 -15.48
C ILE A 355 -11.91 10.88 -15.36
N PHE A 356 -11.43 10.31 -14.28
CA PHE A 356 -11.68 8.91 -13.91
C PHE A 356 -12.74 8.82 -12.82
N ARG A 357 -13.69 7.91 -12.98
CA ARG A 357 -14.77 7.64 -12.03
C ARG A 357 -14.85 6.16 -11.74
N ASN A 358 -15.06 5.80 -10.48
CA ASN A 358 -15.37 4.43 -10.08
C ASN A 358 -16.49 4.40 -9.04
N ARG A 359 -17.51 3.60 -9.28
CA ARG A 359 -18.54 3.28 -8.28
C ARG A 359 -18.35 1.85 -7.84
N GLY A 360 -17.87 1.68 -6.60
CA GLY A 360 -17.57 0.37 -6.04
C GLY A 360 -18.62 -0.09 -5.05
N TYR A 361 -18.90 -1.40 -5.08
CA TYR A 361 -19.63 -2.12 -4.04
C TYR A 361 -18.82 -3.37 -3.69
N ASP A 362 -18.65 -3.64 -2.40
CA ASP A 362 -17.99 -4.83 -1.90
C ASP A 362 -18.82 -5.40 -0.75
N GLY A 363 -19.10 -6.69 -0.77
CA GLY A 363 -19.92 -7.34 0.24
C GLY A 363 -19.40 -8.72 0.57
N ARG A 364 -19.34 -9.02 1.89
CA ARG A 364 -18.85 -10.29 2.40
C ARG A 364 -19.69 -10.76 3.56
N VAL A 365 -20.04 -12.06 3.54
CA VAL A 365 -20.72 -12.75 4.64
C VAL A 365 -19.94 -14.02 4.97
N GLU A 366 -19.63 -14.20 6.25
CA GLU A 366 -18.89 -15.35 6.80
C GLU A 366 -19.72 -16.05 7.88
N PHE A 367 -19.74 -17.35 7.81
CA PHE A 367 -20.41 -18.23 8.78
C PHE A 367 -19.35 -19.07 9.49
N LEU A 368 -19.04 -18.73 10.72
CA LEU A 368 -18.13 -19.48 11.55
C LEU A 368 -18.92 -20.62 12.22
N HIS A 369 -18.51 -21.85 12.01
CA HIS A 369 -19.22 -23.00 12.58
C HIS A 369 -18.54 -23.53 13.86
N ASP A 370 -19.33 -24.20 14.69
CA ASP A 370 -18.85 -24.99 15.82
C ASP A 370 -18.04 -26.19 15.32
N ALA A 371 -17.22 -26.76 16.20
CA ALA A 371 -16.40 -27.90 15.84
C ALA A 371 -17.24 -29.07 15.31
N ILE A 372 -16.95 -29.50 14.09
CA ILE A 372 -17.48 -30.72 13.46
C ILE A 372 -16.41 -31.82 13.63
N GLY A 373 -16.58 -32.65 14.65
CA GLY A 373 -15.50 -33.50 15.12
C GLY A 373 -14.39 -32.67 15.78
N ALA A 374 -13.22 -32.60 15.14
CA ALA A 374 -12.08 -31.79 15.61
C ALA A 374 -11.71 -30.68 14.60
N VAL A 375 -12.58 -30.36 13.66
CA VAL A 375 -12.40 -29.33 12.63
C VAL A 375 -13.29 -28.14 12.95
N THR A 376 -12.70 -26.96 12.97
CA THR A 376 -13.39 -25.65 13.06
C THR A 376 -13.10 -24.87 11.79
N GLY A 377 -14.04 -24.03 11.38
CA GLY A 377 -13.81 -23.30 10.14
C GLY A 377 -14.86 -22.23 9.87
N THR A 378 -14.74 -21.70 8.68
CA THR A 378 -15.65 -20.70 8.14
C THR A 378 -15.95 -20.99 6.68
N PHE A 379 -17.19 -20.78 6.29
CA PHE A 379 -17.57 -20.71 4.89
C PHE A 379 -18.29 -19.39 4.65
N GLY A 380 -18.30 -18.93 3.42
CA GLY A 380 -18.90 -17.65 3.14
C GLY A 380 -19.09 -17.33 1.67
N TRP A 381 -19.65 -16.17 1.47
CA TRP A 381 -19.81 -15.54 0.17
C TRP A 381 -19.12 -14.17 0.16
N HIS A 382 -18.49 -13.85 -0.97
CA HIS A 382 -17.92 -12.55 -1.24
C HIS A 382 -18.36 -12.10 -2.63
N GLY A 383 -18.80 -10.86 -2.77
CA GLY A 383 -19.17 -10.28 -4.05
C GLY A 383 -18.81 -8.82 -4.13
N GLY A 384 -18.47 -8.37 -5.32
CA GLY A 384 -18.09 -7.00 -5.59
C GLY A 384 -18.56 -6.56 -6.97
N ARG A 385 -18.76 -5.25 -7.11
CA ARG A 385 -19.02 -4.57 -8.37
C ARG A 385 -18.17 -3.32 -8.46
N SER A 386 -17.61 -3.09 -9.64
CA SER A 386 -16.91 -1.85 -10.02
C SER A 386 -17.50 -1.36 -11.34
N ASP A 387 -18.04 -0.16 -11.33
CA ASP A 387 -18.45 0.58 -12.53
C ASP A 387 -17.38 1.65 -12.79
N PHE A 388 -16.51 1.39 -13.75
CA PHE A 388 -15.36 2.25 -14.10
C PHE A 388 -15.65 3.03 -15.39
N GLU A 389 -15.22 4.29 -15.41
CA GLU A 389 -15.35 5.20 -16.54
C GLU A 389 -14.16 6.17 -16.55
N ALA A 390 -13.49 6.31 -17.70
CA ALA A 390 -12.52 7.36 -17.99
C ALA A 390 -13.08 8.20 -19.14
N ASP A 391 -12.89 9.53 -19.06
CA ASP A 391 -13.40 10.50 -20.02
C ASP A 391 -12.38 11.63 -20.21
N GLY A 392 -11.76 11.71 -21.39
CA GLY A 392 -10.67 12.62 -21.72
C GLY A 392 -9.61 11.97 -22.58
N GLU A 393 -8.47 12.62 -22.73
CA GLU A 393 -7.39 12.25 -23.67
C GLU A 393 -6.68 10.95 -23.23
N GLU A 394 -6.57 10.69 -21.94
CA GLU A 394 -6.00 9.45 -21.40
C GLU A 394 -7.04 8.34 -21.13
N ALA A 395 -8.16 8.35 -21.84
CA ALA A 395 -9.21 7.34 -21.68
C ALA A 395 -8.84 6.02 -22.39
N PHE A 396 -7.65 5.45 -22.10
CA PHE A 396 -7.14 4.22 -22.73
C PHE A 396 -7.94 2.96 -22.39
N LEU A 397 -8.83 3.02 -21.38
CA LEU A 397 -9.69 1.92 -20.97
C LEU A 397 -11.15 2.27 -21.20
N PRO A 398 -11.90 1.51 -22.02
CA PRO A 398 -13.33 1.75 -22.25
C PRO A 398 -14.14 1.66 -20.95
N PRO A 399 -15.26 2.42 -20.84
CA PRO A 399 -16.17 2.30 -19.72
C PRO A 399 -16.59 0.85 -19.50
N SER A 400 -16.46 0.35 -18.29
CA SER A 400 -16.62 -1.07 -18.00
C SER A 400 -17.34 -1.32 -16.68
N ARG A 401 -18.02 -2.45 -16.59
CA ARG A 401 -18.52 -3.02 -15.33
C ARG A 401 -17.85 -4.35 -15.07
N THR A 402 -17.26 -4.48 -13.89
CA THR A 402 -16.74 -5.74 -13.39
C THR A 402 -17.57 -6.22 -12.21
N ASP A 403 -18.18 -7.41 -12.34
CA ASP A 403 -18.89 -8.11 -11.27
C ASP A 403 -18.08 -9.34 -10.83
N ASN A 404 -17.82 -9.49 -9.53
CA ASN A 404 -17.15 -10.63 -8.92
C ASN A 404 -18.08 -11.31 -7.91
N HIS A 405 -18.22 -12.63 -7.98
CA HIS A 405 -18.96 -13.43 -7.00
C HIS A 405 -18.18 -14.68 -6.66
N ALA A 406 -17.99 -14.94 -5.38
CA ALA A 406 -17.26 -16.09 -4.91
C ALA A 406 -17.91 -16.77 -3.72
N VAL A 407 -17.69 -18.06 -3.62
CA VAL A 407 -17.90 -18.84 -2.40
C VAL A 407 -16.58 -19.42 -1.93
N PHE A 408 -16.38 -19.49 -0.63
CA PHE A 408 -15.15 -19.97 -0.03
C PHE A 408 -15.41 -20.79 1.22
N LEU A 409 -14.45 -21.68 1.51
CA LEU A 409 -14.38 -22.50 2.70
C LEU A 409 -12.97 -22.44 3.24
N LEU A 410 -12.82 -22.29 4.55
CA LEU A 410 -11.55 -22.38 5.26
C LEU A 410 -11.75 -23.20 6.53
N GLU A 411 -10.94 -24.24 6.70
CA GLU A 411 -11.01 -25.19 7.80
C GLU A 411 -9.68 -25.26 8.53
N GLU A 412 -9.75 -25.52 9.84
CA GLU A 412 -8.60 -25.62 10.72
C GLU A 412 -8.73 -26.82 11.65
N ARG A 413 -7.59 -27.44 11.98
CA ARG A 413 -7.54 -28.54 12.94
C ARG A 413 -6.21 -28.58 13.68
N ASP A 414 -6.32 -28.77 15.00
CA ASP A 414 -5.17 -29.00 15.86
C ASP A 414 -4.91 -30.51 16.04
N PHE A 415 -3.65 -30.91 15.88
CA PHE A 415 -3.12 -32.25 16.12
C PHE A 415 -2.00 -32.21 17.17
N GLY A 416 -2.27 -31.60 18.32
CA GLY A 416 -1.27 -31.39 19.36
C GLY A 416 -0.26 -30.30 18.96
N SER A 417 0.98 -30.67 18.67
CA SER A 417 2.01 -29.71 18.22
C SER A 417 1.88 -29.28 16.75
N LEU A 418 0.96 -29.86 16.01
CA LEU A 418 0.74 -29.52 14.59
C LEU A 418 -0.62 -28.86 14.42
N HIS A 419 -0.63 -27.65 13.89
CA HIS A 419 -1.84 -26.93 13.48
C HIS A 419 -1.95 -26.97 11.94
N TRP A 420 -3.08 -27.45 11.44
CA TRP A 420 -3.38 -27.50 10.02
C TRP A 420 -4.46 -26.49 9.65
N GLN A 421 -4.27 -25.84 8.53
CA GLN A 421 -5.24 -24.96 7.88
C GLN A 421 -5.39 -25.38 6.43
N GLY A 422 -6.60 -25.29 5.89
CA GLY A 422 -6.82 -25.59 4.48
C GLY A 422 -8.13 -25.00 3.99
N GLY A 423 -8.24 -24.79 2.69
CA GLY A 423 -9.46 -24.24 2.14
C GLY A 423 -9.49 -24.16 0.63
N ALA A 424 -10.65 -23.75 0.12
CA ALA A 424 -10.91 -23.57 -1.30
C ALA A 424 -11.80 -22.35 -1.55
N ARG A 425 -11.66 -21.77 -2.74
CA ARG A 425 -12.48 -20.70 -3.25
C ARG A 425 -12.82 -20.94 -4.71
N ILE A 426 -14.05 -20.67 -5.10
CA ILE A 426 -14.48 -20.59 -6.50
C ILE A 426 -15.03 -19.19 -6.70
N GLU A 427 -14.53 -18.51 -7.74
CA GLU A 427 -14.88 -17.13 -8.06
C GLU A 427 -15.27 -17.02 -9.52
N ARG A 428 -16.36 -16.32 -9.80
CA ARG A 428 -16.77 -15.92 -11.14
C ARG A 428 -16.63 -14.42 -11.28
N GLN A 429 -15.90 -14.00 -12.30
CA GLN A 429 -15.74 -12.62 -12.73
C GLN A 429 -16.45 -12.43 -14.08
N THR A 430 -17.24 -11.38 -14.17
CA THR A 430 -17.86 -10.93 -15.42
C THR A 430 -17.44 -9.48 -15.66
N ILE A 431 -16.89 -9.19 -16.84
CA ILE A 431 -16.57 -7.83 -17.29
C ILE A 431 -17.42 -7.54 -18.50
N ASP A 432 -18.18 -6.45 -18.45
CA ASP A 432 -19.02 -5.95 -19.54
C ASP A 432 -18.58 -4.53 -19.91
N LEU A 433 -18.23 -4.28 -21.18
CA LEU A 433 -17.98 -2.95 -21.67
C LEU A 433 -19.31 -2.16 -21.72
N ARG A 434 -19.23 -0.87 -21.39
CA ARG A 434 -20.38 0.05 -21.34
C ARG A 434 -20.37 1.06 -22.49
N ASP A 435 -19.60 0.77 -23.53
CA ASP A 435 -19.45 1.54 -24.77
C ASP A 435 -20.55 1.25 -25.80
N GLY A 436 -21.48 0.38 -25.51
CA GLY A 436 -22.54 -0.05 -26.42
C GLY A 436 -22.15 -1.18 -27.37
N SER A 437 -20.90 -1.67 -27.36
CA SER A 437 -20.42 -2.76 -28.21
C SER A 437 -21.04 -4.12 -27.87
N GLY A 438 -21.53 -4.30 -26.65
CA GLY A 438 -22.00 -5.58 -26.11
C GLY A 438 -20.86 -6.59 -25.89
N VAL A 439 -19.61 -6.12 -25.90
CA VAL A 439 -18.43 -6.95 -25.65
C VAL A 439 -18.26 -7.17 -24.16
N GLY A 440 -17.93 -8.39 -23.77
CA GLY A 440 -17.67 -8.75 -22.38
C GLY A 440 -16.83 -10.01 -22.24
N ARG A 441 -16.47 -10.32 -21.01
CA ARG A 441 -15.71 -11.51 -20.64
C ARG A 441 -16.27 -12.13 -19.38
N ASP A 442 -16.48 -13.42 -19.41
CA ASP A 442 -16.90 -14.24 -18.26
C ASP A 442 -15.81 -15.28 -17.96
N ARG A 443 -15.39 -15.37 -16.71
CA ARG A 443 -14.38 -16.33 -16.29
C ARG A 443 -14.68 -16.84 -14.89
N THR A 444 -14.58 -18.17 -14.75
CA THR A 444 -14.59 -18.82 -13.43
C THR A 444 -13.18 -19.32 -13.12
N THR A 445 -12.72 -19.04 -11.90
CA THR A 445 -11.42 -19.41 -11.37
C THR A 445 -11.59 -20.18 -10.06
N ALA A 446 -10.60 -21.03 -9.73
CA ALA A 446 -10.59 -21.82 -8.51
C ALA A 446 -9.23 -21.71 -7.82
N SER A 447 -9.24 -21.55 -6.51
CA SER A 447 -8.04 -21.49 -5.68
C SER A 447 -8.16 -22.48 -4.52
N VAL A 448 -7.05 -23.16 -4.21
CA VAL A 448 -6.93 -24.10 -3.09
C VAL A 448 -5.64 -23.82 -2.36
N ALA A 449 -5.66 -23.82 -1.02
CA ALA A 449 -4.45 -23.67 -0.23
C ALA A 449 -4.49 -24.58 0.99
N THR A 450 -3.31 -25.01 1.44
CA THR A 450 -3.11 -25.71 2.69
C THR A 450 -1.88 -25.17 3.41
N GLY A 451 -1.93 -25.12 4.73
CA GLY A 451 -0.86 -24.67 5.60
C GLY A 451 -0.71 -25.58 6.81
N LEU A 452 0.50 -25.70 7.28
CA LEU A 452 0.87 -26.43 8.48
C LEU A 452 1.76 -25.54 9.34
N VAL A 453 1.47 -25.46 10.63
CA VAL A 453 2.36 -24.88 11.64
C VAL A 453 2.72 -25.96 12.64
N TRP A 454 4.00 -26.25 12.70
CA TRP A 454 4.55 -27.22 13.64
C TRP A 454 5.27 -26.51 14.79
N THR A 455 4.73 -26.60 16.01
CA THR A 455 5.37 -26.17 17.23
C THR A 455 6.39 -27.22 17.64
N LEU A 456 7.67 -26.95 17.37
CA LEU A 456 8.79 -27.85 17.64
C LEU A 456 9.05 -27.92 19.16
N ASP A 457 9.04 -26.76 19.80
CA ASP A 457 9.12 -26.52 21.23
C ASP A 457 8.57 -25.15 21.58
N ASP A 458 8.72 -24.68 22.81
CA ASP A 458 8.23 -23.39 23.30
C ASP A 458 8.90 -22.19 22.56
N ALA A 459 10.08 -22.40 21.98
CA ALA A 459 10.84 -21.35 21.31
C ALA A 459 10.73 -21.39 19.78
N TRP A 460 10.47 -22.55 19.18
CA TRP A 460 10.56 -22.72 17.73
C TRP A 460 9.26 -23.20 17.11
N THR A 461 8.89 -22.57 15.98
CA THR A 461 7.82 -23.03 15.10
C THR A 461 8.30 -23.12 13.66
N LEU A 462 7.81 -24.10 12.93
CA LEU A 462 8.01 -24.28 11.50
C LEU A 462 6.66 -24.18 10.79
N GLY A 463 6.49 -23.16 9.95
CA GLY A 463 5.32 -22.99 9.08
C GLY A 463 5.65 -23.46 7.68
N ALA A 464 4.70 -24.12 7.03
CA ALA A 464 4.76 -24.47 5.61
C ALA A 464 3.41 -24.18 4.96
N SER A 465 3.39 -23.56 3.80
CA SER A 465 2.18 -23.38 3.01
C SER A 465 2.38 -23.82 1.56
N LEU A 466 1.32 -24.37 0.98
CA LEU A 466 1.22 -24.72 -0.43
C LEU A 466 -0.11 -24.18 -0.95
N SER A 467 -0.08 -23.47 -2.08
CA SER A 467 -1.29 -22.96 -2.70
C SER A 467 -1.26 -23.05 -4.22
N HIS A 468 -2.42 -23.39 -4.79
CA HIS A 468 -2.72 -23.22 -6.19
C HIS A 468 -3.76 -22.13 -6.34
N ASN A 469 -3.44 -21.10 -7.12
CA ASN A 469 -4.31 -19.94 -7.25
C ASN A 469 -4.53 -19.62 -8.72
N GLU A 470 -5.74 -19.19 -9.04
CA GLU A 470 -6.10 -18.68 -10.35
C GLU A 470 -6.59 -17.24 -10.23
N ARG A 471 -6.16 -16.38 -11.15
CA ARG A 471 -6.62 -15.00 -11.33
C ARG A 471 -7.14 -14.81 -12.76
N ALA A 472 -8.33 -14.28 -12.91
CA ALA A 472 -8.83 -13.84 -14.21
C ALA A 472 -8.10 -12.54 -14.62
N ALA A 473 -7.93 -12.33 -15.92
CA ALA A 473 -7.46 -11.04 -16.45
C ALA A 473 -8.46 -9.93 -16.11
N ASN A 474 -7.97 -8.74 -15.78
CA ASN A 474 -8.80 -7.57 -15.49
C ASN A 474 -9.22 -6.82 -16.77
N ALA A 475 -9.97 -5.71 -16.61
CA ALA A 475 -10.48 -4.95 -17.75
C ALA A 475 -9.35 -4.31 -18.57
N GLN A 476 -8.31 -3.75 -17.92
CA GLN A 476 -7.16 -3.14 -18.59
C GLN A 476 -6.39 -4.20 -19.40
N GLU A 477 -6.05 -5.32 -18.79
CA GLU A 477 -5.32 -6.41 -19.46
C GLU A 477 -6.05 -6.94 -20.72
N LEU A 478 -7.39 -6.87 -20.73
CA LEU A 478 -8.21 -7.37 -21.83
C LEU A 478 -8.55 -6.32 -22.88
N PHE A 479 -8.74 -5.07 -22.50
CA PHE A 479 -9.44 -4.06 -23.32
C PHE A 479 -8.74 -2.71 -23.40
N ALA A 480 -7.54 -2.54 -22.81
CA ALA A 480 -6.78 -1.31 -22.99
C ALA A 480 -6.50 -1.07 -24.49
N ASP A 481 -6.67 0.16 -24.95
CA ASP A 481 -6.36 0.59 -26.32
C ASP A 481 -6.23 2.12 -26.32
N GLY A 482 -5.04 2.62 -26.05
CA GLY A 482 -4.80 4.06 -26.01
C GLY A 482 -3.53 4.47 -25.29
N PRO A 483 -3.24 5.78 -25.30
CA PRO A 483 -2.12 6.35 -24.58
C PRO A 483 -2.34 6.26 -23.08
N HIS A 484 -1.32 5.82 -22.36
CA HIS A 484 -1.25 5.80 -20.90
C HIS A 484 -0.05 6.64 -20.47
N VAL A 485 -0.28 7.94 -20.37
CA VAL A 485 0.77 8.95 -20.19
C VAL A 485 1.54 8.72 -18.89
N GLY A 486 0.88 8.33 -17.81
CA GLY A 486 1.51 7.98 -16.53
C GLY A 486 2.53 6.82 -16.61
N THR A 487 2.51 6.00 -17.65
CA THR A 487 3.52 4.95 -17.90
C THR A 487 4.46 5.27 -19.06
N GLY A 488 4.20 6.36 -19.80
CA GLY A 488 4.93 6.73 -21.01
C GLY A 488 4.75 5.71 -22.15
N ALA A 489 3.57 5.11 -22.26
CA ALA A 489 3.33 3.99 -23.15
C ALA A 489 1.96 4.09 -23.85
N TYR A 490 1.87 3.51 -25.05
CA TYR A 490 0.60 3.14 -25.64
C TYR A 490 0.29 1.68 -25.26
N GLU A 491 -0.82 1.44 -24.57
CA GLU A 491 -1.16 0.12 -24.05
C GLU A 491 -2.23 -0.58 -24.89
N LEU A 492 -1.92 -1.83 -25.24
CA LEU A 492 -2.83 -2.74 -25.97
C LEU A 492 -3.22 -3.92 -25.10
N GLY A 493 -4.49 -4.05 -24.79
CA GLY A 493 -5.08 -5.25 -24.18
C GLY A 493 -5.10 -6.43 -25.15
N ASP A 494 -5.24 -7.64 -24.57
CA ASP A 494 -5.47 -8.84 -25.38
C ASP A 494 -6.70 -9.61 -24.87
N ARG A 495 -7.75 -9.61 -25.67
CA ARG A 495 -8.99 -10.35 -25.40
C ARG A 495 -8.82 -11.87 -25.36
N GLY A 496 -7.68 -12.38 -25.85
CA GLY A 496 -7.31 -13.79 -25.87
C GLY A 496 -6.76 -14.33 -24.55
N LEU A 497 -6.42 -13.45 -23.59
CA LEU A 497 -5.81 -13.83 -22.32
C LEU A 497 -6.68 -14.84 -21.54
N GLY A 498 -5.99 -15.87 -21.03
CA GLY A 498 -6.58 -16.87 -20.14
C GLY A 498 -6.51 -16.46 -18.66
N ALA A 499 -6.84 -17.40 -17.77
CA ALA A 499 -6.55 -17.21 -16.35
C ALA A 499 -5.04 -17.38 -16.10
N GLU A 500 -4.49 -16.49 -15.28
CA GLU A 500 -3.16 -16.66 -14.69
C GLU A 500 -3.25 -17.71 -13.58
N ARG A 501 -2.34 -18.68 -13.58
CA ARG A 501 -2.30 -19.78 -12.60
C ARG A 501 -0.99 -19.79 -11.89
N SER A 502 -0.99 -19.86 -10.56
CA SER A 502 0.21 -19.94 -9.74
C SER A 502 0.22 -21.17 -8.85
N LEU A 503 1.40 -21.73 -8.66
CA LEU A 503 1.70 -22.73 -7.63
C LEU A 503 2.78 -22.14 -6.72
N ALA A 504 2.42 -21.86 -5.48
CA ALA A 504 3.30 -21.22 -4.52
C ALA A 504 3.57 -22.09 -3.30
N VAL A 505 4.82 -22.05 -2.82
CA VAL A 505 5.29 -22.69 -1.60
C VAL A 505 6.01 -21.68 -0.75
N ASP A 506 5.67 -21.63 0.54
CA ASP A 506 6.38 -20.87 1.55
C ASP A 506 6.82 -21.79 2.69
N LEU A 507 8.03 -21.58 3.20
CA LEU A 507 8.58 -22.21 4.40
C LEU A 507 9.05 -21.12 5.34
N THR A 508 8.54 -21.11 6.57
CA THR A 508 8.89 -20.10 7.57
C THR A 508 9.35 -20.75 8.86
N LEU A 509 10.60 -20.54 9.23
CA LEU A 509 11.13 -20.91 10.54
C LEU A 509 11.09 -19.70 11.47
N ARG A 510 10.43 -19.82 12.62
CA ARG A 510 10.34 -18.76 13.62
C ARG A 510 10.96 -19.19 14.94
N LYS A 511 11.72 -18.26 15.53
CA LYS A 511 12.20 -18.35 16.92
C LYS A 511 11.51 -17.27 17.73
N ARG A 512 10.68 -17.65 18.71
CA ARG A 512 9.73 -16.77 19.40
C ARG A 512 10.24 -16.19 20.72
N THR A 513 11.21 -16.84 21.34
CA THR A 513 11.66 -16.48 22.71
C THR A 513 13.16 -16.56 22.85
N GLY A 514 13.73 -15.92 23.88
CA GLY A 514 15.12 -15.95 24.27
C GLY A 514 15.90 -14.71 23.80
N PHE A 515 17.23 -14.76 23.89
CA PHE A 515 18.14 -13.67 23.52
C PHE A 515 17.99 -13.21 22.06
N VAL A 516 17.52 -14.07 21.18
CA VAL A 516 17.20 -13.74 19.78
C VAL A 516 15.80 -14.23 19.47
N THR A 517 14.96 -13.37 18.89
CA THR A 517 13.73 -13.75 18.19
C THR A 517 13.93 -13.52 16.70
N ALA A 518 13.40 -14.41 15.85
CA ALA A 518 13.65 -14.34 14.41
C ALA A 518 12.57 -15.03 13.59
N ALA A 519 12.39 -14.57 12.35
CA ALA A 519 11.64 -15.24 11.31
C ALA A 519 12.46 -15.29 10.01
N LEU A 520 12.65 -16.49 9.47
CA LEU A 520 13.25 -16.73 8.17
C LEU A 520 12.20 -17.38 7.28
N THR A 521 11.88 -16.74 6.16
CA THR A 521 10.97 -17.26 5.15
C THR A 521 11.70 -17.52 3.84
N LEU A 522 11.50 -18.71 3.28
CA LEU A 522 11.87 -19.06 1.91
C LEU A 522 10.61 -19.22 1.09
N PHE A 523 10.58 -18.65 -0.10
CA PHE A 523 9.41 -18.73 -0.97
C PHE A 523 9.76 -19.06 -2.42
N ALA A 524 8.85 -19.74 -3.08
CA ALA A 524 8.89 -19.98 -4.53
C ALA A 524 7.48 -19.96 -5.08
N ASN A 525 7.26 -19.26 -6.19
CA ASN A 525 6.00 -19.19 -6.91
C ASN A 525 6.24 -19.41 -8.41
N ARG A 526 5.57 -20.38 -9.01
CA ARG A 526 5.59 -20.64 -10.43
C ARG A 526 4.25 -20.29 -11.04
N PHE A 527 4.30 -19.46 -12.08
CA PHE A 527 3.15 -19.07 -12.85
C PHE A 527 3.11 -19.79 -14.19
N ASN A 528 1.94 -20.28 -14.55
CA ASN A 528 1.60 -20.66 -15.90
C ASN A 528 0.70 -19.55 -16.46
N GLY A 529 1.22 -18.87 -17.50
CA GLY A 529 0.53 -17.77 -18.10
C GLY A 529 0.48 -16.51 -17.21
N TYR A 530 1.62 -16.05 -16.72
CA TYR A 530 1.77 -14.75 -16.04
C TYR A 530 1.48 -13.62 -17.04
N ILE A 531 0.58 -12.72 -16.70
CA ILE A 531 0.17 -11.60 -17.54
C ILE A 531 1.07 -10.39 -17.23
N TYR A 532 1.66 -9.79 -18.26
CA TYR A 532 2.52 -8.62 -18.12
C TYR A 532 2.53 -7.82 -19.43
N GLU A 533 2.96 -6.58 -19.36
CA GLU A 533 3.16 -5.72 -20.51
C GLU A 533 4.47 -6.09 -21.22
N GLN A 534 4.36 -6.44 -22.47
CA GLN A 534 5.49 -6.80 -23.34
C GLN A 534 5.67 -5.71 -24.40
N PRO A 535 6.88 -5.16 -24.59
CA PRO A 535 7.15 -4.23 -25.66
C PRO A 535 6.93 -4.91 -27.02
N THR A 536 6.26 -4.22 -27.94
CA THR A 536 6.03 -4.70 -29.31
C THR A 536 7.19 -4.37 -30.26
N GLY A 537 8.03 -3.40 -29.90
CA GLY A 537 9.06 -2.82 -30.74
C GLY A 537 8.51 -1.77 -31.72
N LEU A 538 7.28 -1.31 -31.50
CA LEU A 538 6.65 -0.22 -32.27
C LEU A 538 6.53 1.03 -31.42
N VAL A 539 6.37 2.16 -32.08
CA VAL A 539 6.09 3.49 -31.51
C VAL A 539 4.72 3.94 -32.02
N ALA A 540 3.87 4.44 -31.15
CA ALA A 540 2.60 5.06 -31.50
C ALA A 540 2.82 6.57 -31.68
N VAL A 541 2.57 7.07 -32.89
CA VAL A 541 2.65 8.48 -33.23
C VAL A 541 1.24 9.01 -33.47
N GLU A 542 0.93 10.18 -32.95
CA GLU A 542 -0.40 10.78 -33.07
C GLU A 542 -0.47 11.70 -34.30
N HIS A 543 -1.51 11.49 -35.13
CA HIS A 543 -1.84 12.30 -36.28
C HIS A 543 -3.33 12.67 -36.24
N GLU A 544 -3.64 13.95 -36.12
CA GLU A 544 -5.04 14.46 -36.12
C GLU A 544 -5.99 13.74 -35.15
N GLY A 545 -5.48 13.25 -33.98
CA GLY A 545 -6.23 12.54 -32.97
C GLY A 545 -6.36 11.03 -33.20
N GLU A 546 -5.67 10.47 -34.21
CA GLU A 546 -5.55 9.04 -34.45
C GLU A 546 -4.09 8.59 -34.26
N PHE A 547 -3.88 7.39 -33.69
CA PHE A 547 -2.54 6.84 -33.48
C PHE A 547 -2.17 5.85 -34.58
N GLU A 548 -1.00 6.06 -35.20
CA GLU A 548 -0.36 5.13 -36.13
C GLU A 548 0.81 4.41 -35.44
N PHE A 549 0.97 3.11 -35.70
CA PHE A 549 2.06 2.33 -35.13
C PHE A 549 3.17 2.17 -36.16
N VAL A 550 4.29 2.84 -35.91
CA VAL A 550 5.45 2.89 -36.82
C VAL A 550 6.65 2.15 -36.23
N SER A 551 7.66 1.89 -37.07
CA SER A 551 8.94 1.35 -36.57
C SER A 551 9.71 2.47 -35.82
N PRO A 552 10.52 2.14 -34.79
CA PRO A 552 11.40 3.13 -34.15
C PRO A 552 12.38 3.81 -35.10
N ASP A 553 12.69 3.20 -36.25
CA ASP A 553 13.55 3.76 -37.29
C ASP A 553 12.78 4.65 -38.31
N ASP A 554 11.48 4.83 -38.12
CA ASP A 554 10.67 5.68 -38.98
C ASP A 554 10.92 7.17 -38.66
N PRO A 555 11.10 8.06 -39.67
CA PRO A 555 11.27 9.48 -39.40
C PRO A 555 10.16 10.13 -38.57
N GLU A 556 8.94 9.59 -38.59
CA GLU A 556 7.83 10.08 -37.78
C GLU A 556 8.01 9.76 -36.29
N ALA A 557 8.70 8.66 -35.96
CA ALA A 557 9.03 8.32 -34.60
C ALA A 557 10.10 9.25 -33.98
N GLU A 558 10.92 9.92 -34.78
CA GLU A 558 11.94 10.89 -34.34
C GLU A 558 11.31 12.19 -33.81
N HIS A 559 10.05 12.45 -34.11
CA HIS A 559 9.34 13.67 -33.70
C HIS A 559 8.48 13.49 -32.44
N GLY A 560 8.64 12.40 -31.73
CA GLY A 560 7.91 12.05 -30.54
C GLY A 560 6.96 10.88 -30.78
N GLY A 561 6.69 10.10 -29.73
CA GLY A 561 5.78 8.97 -29.79
C GLY A 561 5.88 8.12 -28.54
N LEU A 562 4.84 7.33 -28.28
CA LEU A 562 4.77 6.43 -27.13
C LEU A 562 5.21 5.01 -27.53
N ALA A 563 6.08 4.40 -26.72
CA ALA A 563 6.43 3.00 -26.92
C ALA A 563 5.19 2.11 -26.77
N VAL A 564 4.93 1.23 -27.76
CA VAL A 564 3.74 0.38 -27.75
C VAL A 564 3.99 -0.91 -26.97
N TYR A 565 3.21 -1.10 -25.90
CA TYR A 565 3.19 -2.32 -25.10
C TYR A 565 1.87 -3.07 -25.30
N ARG A 566 1.97 -4.39 -25.32
CA ARG A 566 0.80 -5.28 -25.35
C ARG A 566 0.78 -6.18 -24.15
N PHE A 567 -0.37 -6.39 -23.53
CA PHE A 567 -0.54 -7.41 -22.51
C PHE A 567 -0.35 -8.80 -23.12
N ALA A 568 0.61 -9.52 -22.59
CA ALA A 568 1.00 -10.86 -23.05
C ALA A 568 0.98 -11.84 -21.88
N GLN A 569 0.87 -13.12 -22.19
CA GLN A 569 0.77 -14.19 -21.20
C GLN A 569 1.88 -15.24 -21.41
N HIS A 570 2.86 -15.29 -20.49
CA HIS A 570 3.99 -16.20 -20.52
C HIS A 570 4.19 -16.90 -19.16
N ASP A 571 4.89 -18.03 -19.16
CA ASP A 571 5.25 -18.69 -17.91
C ASP A 571 6.32 -17.88 -17.17
N ALA A 572 6.18 -17.80 -15.83
CA ALA A 572 7.11 -17.05 -14.98
C ALA A 572 7.43 -17.79 -13.68
N ARG A 573 8.54 -17.39 -13.07
CA ARG A 573 8.98 -17.93 -11.78
C ARG A 573 9.50 -16.81 -10.90
N PHE A 574 9.00 -16.78 -9.66
CA PHE A 574 9.45 -15.91 -8.57
C PHE A 574 10.02 -16.78 -7.45
N TYR A 575 11.12 -16.37 -6.83
CA TYR A 575 11.67 -17.03 -5.65
C TYR A 575 12.55 -16.07 -4.87
N GLY A 576 12.68 -16.33 -3.57
CA GLY A 576 13.46 -15.48 -2.71
C GLY A 576 13.48 -15.90 -1.25
N ALA A 577 14.03 -15.00 -0.43
CA ALA A 577 14.11 -15.18 1.00
C ALA A 577 13.86 -13.85 1.73
N GLU A 578 13.29 -13.94 2.92
CA GLU A 578 13.03 -12.83 3.83
C GLU A 578 13.53 -13.21 5.22
N LEU A 579 14.28 -12.32 5.87
CA LEU A 579 14.79 -12.50 7.22
C LEU A 579 14.43 -11.27 8.06
N GLU A 580 13.93 -11.54 9.26
CA GLU A 580 13.81 -10.56 10.33
C GLU A 580 14.29 -11.19 11.62
N ALA A 581 15.17 -10.53 12.35
CA ALA A 581 15.69 -11.01 13.62
C ALA A 581 15.86 -9.83 14.60
N VAL A 582 15.48 -10.04 15.85
CA VAL A 582 15.73 -9.10 16.95
C VAL A 582 16.64 -9.75 17.98
N VAL A 583 17.78 -9.13 18.22
CA VAL A 583 18.72 -9.51 19.26
C VAL A 583 18.45 -8.63 20.48
N HIS A 584 17.97 -9.20 21.57
CA HIS A 584 17.63 -8.53 22.82
C HIS A 584 18.91 -8.33 23.66
N LEU A 585 19.68 -7.26 23.35
CA LEU A 585 21.00 -7.01 23.97
C LEU A 585 20.90 -6.68 25.45
N LEU A 586 19.87 -5.93 25.85
CA LEU A 586 19.50 -5.65 27.23
C LEU A 586 18.00 -5.78 27.36
N HIS A 587 17.57 -6.48 28.41
CA HIS A 587 16.15 -6.66 28.68
C HIS A 587 15.95 -6.80 30.18
N ASP A 588 15.90 -5.67 30.88
CA ASP A 588 15.62 -5.62 32.29
C ASP A 588 14.42 -4.69 32.60
N THR A 589 14.08 -4.50 33.84
CA THR A 589 12.92 -3.71 34.29
C THR A 589 13.05 -2.21 33.98
N ARG A 590 14.22 -1.74 33.56
CA ARG A 590 14.51 -0.31 33.32
C ARG A 590 14.93 -0.01 31.90
N ASP A 591 15.70 -0.92 31.29
CA ASP A 591 16.36 -0.72 30.03
C ASP A 591 16.02 -1.84 29.05
N GLN A 592 15.64 -1.47 27.84
CA GLN A 592 15.50 -2.37 26.69
C GLN A 592 16.42 -1.87 25.59
N LEU A 593 17.30 -2.75 25.09
CA LEU A 593 18.15 -2.47 23.96
C LEU A 593 18.06 -3.61 22.97
N ASP A 594 17.46 -3.34 21.85
CA ASP A 594 17.21 -4.30 20.78
C ASP A 594 17.99 -3.94 19.52
N LEU A 595 18.66 -4.92 18.94
CA LEU A 595 19.25 -4.84 17.60
C LEU A 595 18.35 -5.64 16.65
N THR A 596 17.64 -4.93 15.77
CA THR A 596 16.83 -5.54 14.69
C THR A 596 17.70 -5.67 13.44
N LEU A 597 17.71 -6.86 12.85
CA LEU A 597 18.35 -7.17 11.58
C LEU A 597 17.31 -7.65 10.60
N GLY A 598 17.30 -7.11 9.39
CA GLY A 598 16.39 -7.48 8.32
C GLY A 598 17.10 -7.67 7.00
N GLY A 599 16.50 -8.43 6.12
CA GLY A 599 16.98 -8.55 4.76
C GLY A 599 15.99 -9.33 3.90
N ASP A 600 15.98 -9.00 2.63
CA ASP A 600 15.16 -9.70 1.64
C ASP A 600 15.83 -9.71 0.27
N PHE A 601 15.49 -10.72 -0.47
CA PHE A 601 15.83 -10.77 -1.87
C PHE A 601 14.73 -11.48 -2.66
N VAL A 602 14.48 -11.05 -3.89
CA VAL A 602 13.56 -11.68 -4.83
C VAL A 602 14.20 -11.75 -6.20
N ARG A 603 13.93 -12.86 -6.90
CA ARG A 603 14.20 -13.00 -8.33
C ARG A 603 12.94 -13.39 -9.05
N ALA A 604 12.69 -12.72 -10.17
CA ALA A 604 11.59 -13.04 -11.07
C ALA A 604 12.10 -13.18 -12.50
N GLN A 605 11.57 -14.15 -13.22
CA GLN A 605 11.99 -14.50 -14.57
C GLN A 605 10.80 -14.94 -15.41
N ASN A 606 10.67 -14.40 -16.59
CA ASN A 606 9.90 -14.96 -17.67
C ASN A 606 10.64 -16.24 -18.15
N THR A 607 10.04 -17.40 -17.92
CA THR A 607 10.68 -18.67 -18.25
C THR A 607 10.46 -19.09 -19.70
N THR A 608 9.47 -18.52 -20.38
CA THR A 608 9.20 -18.71 -21.81
C THR A 608 10.25 -18.01 -22.67
N LEU A 609 10.57 -16.76 -22.34
CA LEU A 609 11.54 -15.94 -23.08
C LEU A 609 12.96 -16.00 -22.49
N ALA A 610 13.12 -16.63 -21.31
CA ALA A 610 14.36 -16.67 -20.55
C ALA A 610 14.92 -15.30 -20.13
N THR A 611 14.06 -14.26 -20.02
CA THR A 611 14.40 -12.88 -19.64
C THR A 611 14.00 -12.58 -18.20
N PRO A 612 14.64 -11.62 -17.51
CA PRO A 612 14.11 -11.06 -16.27
C PRO A 612 12.72 -10.45 -16.50
N LEU A 613 11.89 -10.41 -15.44
CA LEU A 613 10.69 -9.59 -15.41
C LEU A 613 11.04 -8.14 -15.00
N PRO A 614 10.28 -7.13 -15.46
CA PRO A 614 10.57 -5.73 -15.16
C PRO A 614 10.28 -5.35 -13.70
N ARG A 615 10.92 -4.29 -13.23
CA ARG A 615 10.67 -3.62 -11.94
C ARG A 615 10.76 -4.54 -10.72
N ILE A 616 11.74 -5.46 -10.74
CA ILE A 616 11.95 -6.41 -9.63
C ILE A 616 12.81 -5.77 -8.55
N THR A 617 12.33 -5.79 -7.32
CA THR A 617 13.00 -5.24 -6.14
C THR A 617 14.42 -5.79 -6.00
N PRO A 618 15.46 -4.93 -5.88
CA PRO A 618 16.82 -5.35 -5.58
C PRO A 618 16.92 -5.93 -4.17
N ALA A 619 17.98 -6.72 -3.91
CA ALA A 619 18.22 -7.25 -2.58
C ALA A 619 18.52 -6.13 -1.57
N ARG A 620 18.01 -6.29 -0.34
CA ARG A 620 18.15 -5.30 0.73
C ARG A 620 18.63 -5.93 2.03
N VAL A 621 19.37 -5.16 2.81
CA VAL A 621 19.71 -5.49 4.18
C VAL A 621 19.48 -4.27 5.06
N LYS A 622 19.01 -4.49 6.30
CA LYS A 622 18.67 -3.46 7.26
C LYS A 622 19.22 -3.82 8.65
N ALA A 623 19.69 -2.84 9.36
CA ALA A 623 20.01 -2.95 10.78
C ALA A 623 19.42 -1.74 11.51
N ALA A 624 18.80 -1.97 12.67
CA ALA A 624 18.27 -0.91 13.52
C ALA A 624 18.58 -1.20 14.99
N LEU A 625 19.04 -0.20 15.73
CA LEU A 625 19.27 -0.27 17.17
C LEU A 625 18.23 0.60 17.86
N THR A 626 17.49 0.03 18.81
CA THR A 626 16.47 0.75 19.58
C THR A 626 16.75 0.59 21.07
N TRP A 627 16.83 1.71 21.78
CA TRP A 627 16.97 1.76 23.22
C TRP A 627 15.77 2.46 23.86
N ALA A 628 15.16 1.81 24.84
CA ALA A 628 14.06 2.36 25.61
C ALA A 628 14.40 2.37 27.11
N ARG A 629 14.22 3.53 27.76
CA ARG A 629 14.46 3.72 29.18
C ARG A 629 13.50 4.71 29.78
N GLY A 630 12.58 4.23 30.61
CA GLY A 630 11.57 5.08 31.21
C GLY A 630 10.74 5.83 30.14
N PRO A 631 10.73 7.19 30.15
CA PRO A 631 9.98 7.96 29.15
C PRO A 631 10.68 8.08 27.80
N TRP A 632 11.95 7.71 27.69
CA TRP A 632 12.77 7.88 26.50
C TRP A 632 12.77 6.66 25.62
N THR A 633 12.69 6.88 24.32
CA THR A 633 13.03 5.89 23.28
C THR A 633 13.94 6.54 22.26
N LEU A 634 15.09 5.94 22.01
CA LEU A 634 16.06 6.40 21.03
C LEU A 634 16.36 5.27 20.05
N GLY A 635 16.69 5.61 18.82
CA GLY A 635 17.14 4.60 17.88
C GLY A 635 17.84 5.18 16.67
N ALA A 636 18.54 4.29 15.97
CA ALA A 636 19.17 4.57 14.70
C ALA A 636 19.01 3.35 13.79
N ASP A 637 18.90 3.58 12.50
CA ASP A 637 18.75 2.55 11.50
C ASP A 637 19.61 2.84 10.26
N VAL A 638 19.98 1.77 9.58
CA VAL A 638 20.65 1.82 8.29
C VAL A 638 20.07 0.74 7.38
N GLN A 639 19.81 1.11 6.13
CA GLN A 639 19.39 0.20 5.08
C GLN A 639 20.30 0.32 3.87
N ARG A 640 20.81 -0.82 3.40
CA ARG A 640 21.53 -0.92 2.12
C ARG A 640 20.66 -1.60 1.09
N VAL A 641 20.41 -0.94 -0.03
CA VAL A 641 19.79 -1.48 -1.23
C VAL A 641 20.89 -1.77 -2.24
N GLN A 642 20.90 -2.96 -2.83
CA GLN A 642 21.93 -3.37 -3.80
C GLN A 642 21.63 -2.78 -5.18
N ASN A 643 22.64 -2.79 -6.06
CA ASN A 643 22.43 -2.45 -7.47
C ASN A 643 21.47 -3.45 -8.10
N GLN A 644 20.60 -2.97 -9.00
CA GLN A 644 19.79 -3.83 -9.85
C GLN A 644 20.30 -3.73 -11.28
N THR A 645 21.05 -4.75 -11.68
CA THR A 645 21.60 -4.87 -13.04
C THR A 645 20.94 -5.98 -13.87
N ARG A 646 20.06 -6.76 -13.19
CA ARG A 646 19.29 -7.83 -13.84
C ARG A 646 17.92 -7.28 -14.21
N VAL A 647 17.84 -6.65 -15.35
CA VAL A 647 16.69 -5.88 -15.85
C VAL A 647 16.02 -6.59 -17.03
N ALA A 648 14.76 -6.27 -17.29
CA ALA A 648 14.01 -6.70 -18.46
C ALA A 648 14.55 -5.98 -19.74
N PRO A 649 14.20 -6.47 -20.94
CA PRO A 649 14.47 -5.72 -22.17
C PRO A 649 13.88 -4.29 -22.08
N LEU A 650 14.63 -3.29 -22.53
CA LEU A 650 14.33 -1.85 -22.51
C LEU A 650 14.27 -1.22 -21.10
N GLU A 651 14.52 -1.98 -20.05
CA GLU A 651 14.54 -1.47 -18.69
C GLU A 651 15.94 -0.99 -18.28
N GLN A 652 16.05 0.21 -17.73
CA GLN A 652 17.31 0.76 -17.23
C GLN A 652 17.69 0.14 -15.88
N PRO A 653 18.98 -0.17 -15.66
CA PRO A 653 19.50 -0.61 -14.37
C PRO A 653 19.52 0.54 -13.37
N THR A 654 19.55 0.23 -12.07
CA THR A 654 19.69 1.25 -11.01
C THR A 654 20.87 0.97 -10.11
N SER A 655 21.55 2.03 -9.67
CA SER A 655 22.58 1.97 -8.66
C SER A 655 22.01 1.67 -7.28
N GLY A 656 22.77 0.96 -6.46
CA GLY A 656 22.41 0.74 -5.06
C GLY A 656 22.76 1.95 -4.19
N TYR A 657 22.03 2.11 -3.09
CA TYR A 657 22.16 3.23 -2.17
C TYR A 657 22.10 2.80 -0.71
N THR A 658 22.53 3.68 0.21
CA THR A 658 22.47 3.46 1.66
C THR A 658 21.72 4.58 2.34
N LEU A 659 20.60 4.27 2.97
CA LEU A 659 19.85 5.22 3.78
C LEU A 659 20.14 5.00 5.26
N ALA A 660 20.44 6.09 5.98
CA ALA A 660 20.61 6.09 7.43
C ALA A 660 19.57 6.98 8.08
N GLY A 661 19.05 6.54 9.21
CA GLY A 661 18.05 7.26 9.99
C GLY A 661 18.34 7.25 11.48
N ALA A 662 17.67 8.15 12.21
CA ALA A 662 17.71 8.16 13.67
C ALA A 662 16.37 8.72 14.20
N PHE A 663 16.01 8.33 15.42
CA PHE A 663 14.84 8.87 16.08
C PHE A 663 15.03 9.02 17.58
N ALA A 664 14.25 9.92 18.16
CA ALA A 664 14.13 10.12 19.59
C ALA A 664 12.67 10.41 19.94
N ALA A 665 12.17 9.79 21.00
CA ALA A 665 10.86 10.08 21.53
C ALA A 665 10.90 10.25 23.05
N TYR A 666 10.08 11.14 23.56
CA TYR A 666 9.90 11.38 24.99
C TYR A 666 8.40 11.39 25.32
N ARG A 667 8.00 10.50 26.25
CA ARG A 667 6.62 10.34 26.70
C ARG A 667 6.44 10.87 28.11
N TRP A 668 5.39 11.63 28.33
CA TRP A 668 5.03 12.15 29.67
C TRP A 668 3.52 12.18 29.86
N ALA A 669 3.09 12.19 31.12
CA ALA A 669 1.68 12.33 31.45
C ALA A 669 1.37 13.74 31.97
N VAL A 670 0.20 14.29 31.58
CA VAL A 670 -0.35 15.54 32.07
C VAL A 670 -1.80 15.27 32.52
N GLY A 671 -2.00 15.12 33.82
CA GLY A 671 -3.30 14.71 34.36
C GLY A 671 -3.67 13.30 33.87
N ARG A 672 -4.73 13.17 33.09
CA ARG A 672 -5.12 11.91 32.44
C ARG A 672 -4.53 11.74 31.03
N ALA A 673 -4.02 12.82 30.44
CA ALA A 673 -3.48 12.75 29.09
C ALA A 673 -2.06 12.18 29.08
N THR A 674 -1.78 11.33 28.13
CA THR A 674 -0.44 10.87 27.76
C THR A 674 0.02 11.64 26.53
N CYS A 675 1.17 12.30 26.64
CA CYS A 675 1.77 13.04 25.54
C CYS A 675 3.08 12.37 25.10
N GLU A 676 3.40 12.42 23.81
CA GLU A 676 4.67 11.97 23.26
C GLU A 676 5.18 13.00 22.23
N LEU A 677 6.37 13.54 22.47
CA LEU A 677 7.11 14.33 21.50
C LEU A 677 8.15 13.43 20.85
N TYR A 678 8.23 13.46 19.52
CA TYR A 678 9.22 12.69 18.80
C TYR A 678 9.91 13.52 17.70
N VAL A 679 11.13 13.10 17.41
CA VAL A 679 11.91 13.60 16.27
C VAL A 679 12.37 12.38 15.49
N ARG A 680 12.18 12.39 14.17
CA ARG A 680 12.66 11.37 13.24
C ARG A 680 13.55 12.05 12.19
N ALA A 681 14.74 11.53 11.97
CA ALA A 681 15.61 11.92 10.86
C ALA A 681 15.70 10.76 9.87
N THR A 682 15.53 11.02 8.59
CA THR A 682 15.67 10.05 7.51
C THR A 682 16.67 10.56 6.47
N ASN A 683 17.29 9.63 5.74
CA ASN A 683 18.33 9.93 4.76
C ASN A 683 19.39 10.91 5.31
N LEU A 684 19.96 10.62 6.48
CA LEU A 684 20.95 11.48 7.14
C LEU A 684 22.20 11.71 6.29
N GLY A 685 22.53 10.75 5.40
CA GLY A 685 23.63 10.86 4.46
C GLY A 685 23.38 11.83 3.31
N ASP A 686 22.13 12.25 3.11
CA ASP A 686 21.68 13.02 1.95
C ASP A 686 22.03 12.31 0.64
N GLU A 687 21.80 10.99 0.63
CA GLU A 687 22.10 10.07 -0.47
C GLU A 687 21.03 10.20 -1.57
N GLU A 688 21.46 10.27 -2.83
CA GLU A 688 20.57 10.12 -3.97
C GLU A 688 20.14 8.65 -4.08
N ALA A 689 18.86 8.38 -3.97
CA ALA A 689 18.28 7.05 -3.94
C ALA A 689 17.15 6.91 -4.96
N ARG A 690 17.32 6.04 -5.96
CA ARG A 690 16.33 5.79 -7.01
C ARG A 690 15.70 4.42 -6.84
N VAL A 691 14.37 4.39 -6.71
CA VAL A 691 13.61 3.16 -6.46
C VAL A 691 13.47 2.37 -7.75
N HIS A 692 14.09 1.20 -7.84
CA HIS A 692 14.07 0.39 -9.08
C HIS A 692 12.67 -0.03 -9.52
N THR A 693 11.75 -0.24 -8.59
CA THR A 693 10.35 -0.61 -8.86
C THR A 693 9.48 0.56 -9.34
N SER A 694 10.02 1.79 -9.35
CA SER A 694 9.36 2.98 -9.86
C SER A 694 9.41 3.04 -11.39
N PHE A 695 8.35 3.53 -12.02
CA PHE A 695 8.36 3.98 -13.40
C PHE A 695 9.21 5.24 -13.55
N LEU A 696 9.24 6.09 -12.51
CA LEU A 696 9.95 7.37 -12.49
C LEU A 696 11.38 7.27 -11.96
N LYS A 697 12.04 6.10 -12.02
CA LYS A 697 13.39 5.94 -11.47
C LYS A 697 14.44 6.86 -12.08
N GLU A 698 14.21 7.32 -13.32
CA GLU A 698 15.12 8.23 -14.01
C GLU A 698 14.88 9.71 -13.66
N ILE A 699 13.67 10.08 -13.22
CA ILE A 699 13.27 11.48 -12.99
C ILE A 699 12.86 11.82 -11.56
N ALA A 700 12.62 10.84 -10.70
CA ALA A 700 12.16 11.07 -9.33
C ALA A 700 12.92 10.21 -8.30
N PRO A 701 14.05 10.69 -7.76
CA PRO A 701 14.71 10.05 -6.62
C PRO A 701 13.87 10.20 -5.34
N LEU A 702 14.18 9.37 -4.31
CA LEU A 702 13.60 9.50 -2.98
C LEU A 702 13.98 10.85 -2.33
N PRO A 703 13.20 11.32 -1.36
CA PRO A 703 13.47 12.56 -0.65
C PRO A 703 14.89 12.61 -0.05
N GLY A 704 15.50 13.77 -0.07
CA GLY A 704 16.77 14.05 0.56
C GLY A 704 16.70 13.97 2.09
N ARG A 705 17.67 14.52 2.79
CA ARG A 705 17.70 14.55 4.26
C ARG A 705 16.47 15.22 4.83
N ASN A 706 15.76 14.50 5.71
CA ASN A 706 14.52 14.98 6.31
C ASN A 706 14.55 14.89 7.84
N PHE A 707 14.02 15.92 8.49
CA PHE A 707 13.73 15.95 9.91
C PHE A 707 12.23 16.15 10.12
N VAL A 708 11.62 15.19 10.80
CA VAL A 708 10.20 15.24 11.18
C VAL A 708 10.13 15.44 12.69
N VAL A 709 9.37 16.44 13.12
CA VAL A 709 9.01 16.67 14.52
C VAL A 709 7.52 16.46 14.68
N GLY A 710 7.12 15.60 15.62
CA GLY A 710 5.71 15.33 15.87
C GLY A 710 5.35 15.32 17.35
N LEU A 711 4.13 15.69 17.62
CA LEU A 711 3.51 15.64 18.95
C LEU A 711 2.23 14.83 18.87
N GLN A 712 2.12 13.84 19.75
CA GLN A 712 0.89 13.07 19.98
C GLN A 712 0.39 13.33 21.39
N ALA A 713 -0.92 13.39 21.56
CA ALA A 713 -1.58 13.44 22.85
C ALA A 713 -2.81 12.54 22.84
N ALA A 714 -2.95 11.68 23.82
CA ALA A 714 -4.11 10.82 24.02
C ALA A 714 -4.69 11.04 25.43
N PHE A 715 -6.00 11.12 25.51
CA PHE A 715 -6.75 11.41 26.74
C PHE A 715 -7.83 10.36 26.96
#